data_6c44e5634fea606f87bd4bda0ff6f8fc
#
_entry.id   6c44e5634fea606f87bd4bda0ff6f8fc
#
_cell.length_a   1.000
_cell.length_b   1.000
_cell.length_c   1.000
_cell.angle_alpha   90.00
_cell.angle_beta   90.00
_cell.angle_gamma   90.00
#
_symmetry.space_group_name_H-M   'P 1'
#
loop_
_entity.id
_entity.type
_entity.pdbx_description
1 polymer ?
#
loop_
_entity_poly.entity_id
_entity_poly.type
_entity_poly.pdbx_seq_one_letter_code
_entity_poly.pdbx_strand_id
1 'polypeptide(L)'
;MIKKIDYSKLYQSEGTKLLYNNSLPGILITFIAATVLAFTFVDKNDFQAKLTWWLVMTLILAIRTIDTRMWAKNQAERDHKSWLLRFSCGCLCSAVMWSVYAVVFYPTFSIEELSTTNVILAAMAGGASSLLSASLLLAALYNIIILIPMSILLMMQPEQYKFNLGGLGVCFTIIMIISSARSANYIKEAILLRCRNKKLVSRMEETIRIRTEEVYEISNKDALTGLYNRTAFLSAVDRVEQDFKQHHIEGFSIFFIDLDGFKNINDTLGHNAGDSVLVSISARLKSCNAADTLMCRWGGDEFILLVKESRHHAIRALAQQITSTLSLPIDVGDQTITLNATIGIAICPEHSTSITRLIQLADIAMYSQKAKYPERVAFYNLDLEHNLLRKIMLNEALKGTLERQEFRLLYQPIVNSAGQIVSFEALMRWRYQGQEISPVEFIPLMEKSGRIVEVGIWVLEEACKTLAKMRQCNADICMCVNISLIQFYDKGFVNHVKRVIEQYAIPGHLLHLEVTESIFRSDQMQINQKVSQLQQCGVKLSIDDFGTGYSSLSVIQNMNIDYIKIDRSFIQHIEQKGLSIVQAVMNMSKSLNFMVIAEGVETYKQRQILEQCGIPYMQGYYFSRPMEQSEAWNYLTAEFSEIPS
;
A
#
# COMPACT_ATOMS: atom_id res chain seq x y z
N MET A 1 17.13 -11.09 -31.57
CA MET A 1 18.00 -11.28 -32.76
C MET A 1 19.07 -10.19 -32.77
N ILE A 2 20.31 -10.47 -32.36
CA ILE A 2 21.41 -9.51 -32.29
C ILE A 2 21.96 -9.39 -33.70
N LYS A 3 21.71 -8.26 -34.40
CA LYS A 3 22.38 -7.96 -35.67
C LYS A 3 23.90 -8.02 -35.43
N LYS A 4 24.58 -9.00 -36.02
CA LYS A 4 26.04 -9.07 -36.07
C LYS A 4 26.55 -7.74 -36.62
N ILE A 5 27.23 -6.95 -35.81
CA ILE A 5 27.86 -5.69 -36.28
C ILE A 5 28.92 -6.09 -37.29
N ASP A 6 28.78 -5.59 -38.52
CA ASP A 6 29.78 -5.74 -39.55
C ASP A 6 30.96 -4.78 -39.20
N TYR A 7 31.89 -5.33 -38.45
CA TYR A 7 33.08 -4.59 -37.98
C TYR A 7 33.91 -4.00 -39.16
N SER A 8 33.84 -4.58 -40.33
CA SER A 8 34.50 -4.08 -41.51
C SER A 8 33.90 -2.75 -41.99
N LYS A 9 32.58 -2.65 -42.04
CA LYS A 9 31.88 -1.40 -42.41
C LYS A 9 32.04 -0.32 -41.37
N LEU A 10 32.02 -0.69 -40.08
CA LEU A 10 32.26 0.25 -39.00
C LEU A 10 33.65 0.84 -39.03
N TYR A 11 34.67 -0.01 -39.25
CA TYR A 11 36.07 0.45 -39.40
C TYR A 11 36.24 1.38 -40.58
N GLN A 12 35.67 1.04 -41.76
CA GLN A 12 35.69 1.92 -42.95
C GLN A 12 35.06 3.28 -42.66
N SER A 13 33.93 3.30 -42.03
CA SER A 13 33.23 4.54 -41.66
C SER A 13 34.04 5.44 -40.74
N GLU A 14 34.44 4.91 -39.58
CA GLU A 14 35.19 5.68 -38.59
C GLU A 14 36.60 6.00 -39.05
N GLY A 15 37.28 5.10 -39.82
CA GLY A 15 38.56 5.35 -40.41
C GLY A 15 38.51 6.49 -41.44
N THR A 16 37.52 6.51 -42.34
CA THR A 16 37.34 7.61 -43.31
C THR A 16 37.14 8.95 -42.58
N LYS A 17 36.31 8.93 -41.53
CA LYS A 17 36.06 10.13 -40.69
C LYS A 17 37.35 10.65 -40.06
N LEU A 18 38.21 9.75 -39.55
CA LEU A 18 39.50 10.12 -38.95
C LEU A 18 40.45 10.74 -39.99
N LEU A 19 40.53 10.19 -41.22
CA LEU A 19 41.33 10.72 -42.30
C LEU A 19 40.95 12.16 -42.66
N TYR A 20 39.66 12.42 -42.85
CA TYR A 20 39.16 13.75 -43.17
C TYR A 20 39.36 14.76 -42.02
N ASN A 21 39.11 14.35 -40.78
CA ASN A 21 39.30 15.23 -39.62
C ASN A 21 40.76 15.68 -39.43
N ASN A 22 41.71 14.84 -39.86
CA ASN A 22 43.14 15.11 -39.72
C ASN A 22 43.77 15.65 -41.03
N SER A 23 42.98 15.93 -42.10
CA SER A 23 43.55 16.31 -43.39
C SER A 23 44.10 17.72 -43.46
N LEU A 24 43.52 18.71 -42.80
CA LEU A 24 43.87 20.11 -42.87
C LEU A 24 45.34 20.40 -42.46
N PRO A 25 45.83 19.85 -41.29
CA PRO A 25 47.24 20.03 -40.92
C PRO A 25 48.22 19.50 -41.96
N GLY A 26 47.92 18.32 -42.56
CA GLY A 26 48.74 17.74 -43.60
C GLY A 26 48.77 18.57 -44.89
N ILE A 27 47.66 19.17 -45.32
CA ILE A 27 47.56 20.08 -46.47
C ILE A 27 48.39 21.33 -46.20
N LEU A 28 48.27 21.92 -45.01
CA LEU A 28 49.01 23.14 -44.64
C LEU A 28 50.54 22.93 -44.65
N ILE A 29 51.02 21.85 -44.02
CA ILE A 29 52.43 21.49 -43.99
C ILE A 29 52.96 21.24 -45.41
N THR A 30 52.19 20.53 -46.28
CA THR A 30 52.56 20.29 -47.67
C THR A 30 52.69 21.60 -48.44
N PHE A 31 51.77 22.55 -48.23
CA PHE A 31 51.79 23.86 -48.88
C PHE A 31 53.05 24.68 -48.45
N ILE A 32 53.35 24.73 -47.17
CA ILE A 32 54.52 25.42 -46.63
C ILE A 32 55.79 24.82 -47.22
N ALA A 33 55.90 23.49 -47.12
CA ALA A 33 57.14 22.80 -47.63
C ALA A 33 57.35 23.00 -49.16
N ALA A 34 56.26 22.93 -49.93
CA ALA A 34 56.28 23.19 -51.39
C ALA A 34 56.69 24.64 -51.69
N THR A 35 56.23 25.60 -50.89
CA THR A 35 56.61 27.01 -51.06
C THR A 35 58.10 27.26 -50.71
N VAL A 36 58.55 26.62 -49.63
CA VAL A 36 60.01 26.71 -49.31
C VAL A 36 60.84 26.20 -50.44
N LEU A 37 60.61 25.03 -50.99
CA LEU A 37 61.39 24.47 -52.09
C LEU A 37 61.32 25.31 -53.39
N ALA A 38 60.12 25.81 -53.71
CA ALA A 38 59.93 26.57 -54.94
C ALA A 38 60.60 27.96 -54.94
N PHE A 39 60.72 28.60 -53.77
CA PHE A 39 61.20 30.02 -53.71
C PHE A 39 62.52 30.22 -52.92
N THR A 40 63.00 29.22 -52.20
CA THR A 40 64.32 29.37 -51.50
C THR A 40 65.51 29.08 -52.44
N PHE A 41 65.39 28.09 -53.32
CA PHE A 41 66.43 27.65 -54.24
C PHE A 41 66.09 28.08 -55.67
N VAL A 42 66.28 29.37 -55.96
CA VAL A 42 65.92 29.98 -57.26
C VAL A 42 67.19 30.08 -58.14
N ASP A 43 67.23 29.30 -59.25
CA ASP A 43 68.10 29.50 -60.37
C ASP A 43 67.37 30.07 -61.60
N LYS A 44 67.96 30.98 -62.35
CA LYS A 44 67.30 31.62 -63.46
C LYS A 44 66.82 30.62 -64.54
N ASN A 45 67.44 29.46 -64.67
CA ASN A 45 67.17 28.46 -65.68
C ASN A 45 65.93 27.58 -65.29
N ASP A 46 65.68 27.37 -63.98
CA ASP A 46 64.67 26.44 -63.51
C ASP A 46 63.46 27.12 -62.87
N PHE A 47 63.47 28.42 -62.67
CA PHE A 47 62.45 29.17 -61.97
C PHE A 47 61.04 28.97 -62.55
N GLN A 48 60.86 29.01 -63.88
CA GLN A 48 59.56 28.83 -64.52
C GLN A 48 59.06 27.42 -64.33
N ALA A 49 59.91 26.41 -64.40
CA ALA A 49 59.50 25.01 -64.16
C ALA A 49 59.15 24.78 -62.67
N LYS A 50 59.92 25.29 -61.69
CA LYS A 50 59.60 25.21 -60.23
C LYS A 50 58.31 25.97 -59.91
N LEU A 51 58.09 27.14 -60.52
CA LEU A 51 56.83 27.90 -60.38
C LEU A 51 55.68 27.12 -60.92
N THR A 52 55.81 26.49 -62.12
CA THR A 52 54.74 25.65 -62.68
C THR A 52 54.43 24.47 -61.80
N TRP A 53 55.45 23.77 -61.28
CA TRP A 53 55.27 22.69 -60.32
C TRP A 53 54.54 23.17 -59.04
N TRP A 54 54.91 24.32 -58.45
CA TRP A 54 54.26 24.90 -57.28
C TRP A 54 52.84 25.28 -57.51
N LEU A 55 52.46 25.84 -58.67
CA LEU A 55 51.11 26.18 -59.07
C LEU A 55 50.24 24.91 -59.15
N VAL A 56 50.75 23.84 -59.81
CA VAL A 56 50.02 22.57 -59.88
C VAL A 56 49.84 21.93 -58.50
N MET A 57 50.89 21.94 -57.70
CA MET A 57 50.78 21.44 -56.30
C MET A 57 49.73 22.24 -55.50
N THR A 58 49.74 23.57 -55.61
CA THR A 58 48.79 24.45 -54.92
C THR A 58 47.37 24.19 -55.41
N LEU A 59 47.14 23.96 -56.67
CA LEU A 59 45.83 23.58 -57.22
C LEU A 59 45.32 22.25 -56.64
N ILE A 60 46.20 21.23 -56.56
CA ILE A 60 45.85 19.94 -55.94
C ILE A 60 45.47 20.14 -54.48
N LEU A 61 46.23 20.94 -53.71
CA LEU A 61 45.95 21.22 -52.29
C LEU A 61 44.67 22.03 -52.12
N ALA A 62 44.32 22.94 -53.03
CA ALA A 62 43.09 23.67 -53.02
C ALA A 62 41.90 22.72 -53.28
N ILE A 63 41.97 21.79 -54.22
CA ILE A 63 40.95 20.75 -54.48
C ILE A 63 40.78 19.87 -53.22
N ARG A 64 41.85 19.44 -52.59
CA ARG A 64 41.82 18.66 -51.33
C ARG A 64 41.16 19.43 -50.19
N THR A 65 41.41 20.74 -50.08
CA THR A 65 40.77 21.61 -49.10
C THR A 65 39.25 21.72 -49.35
N ILE A 66 38.83 21.88 -50.60
CA ILE A 66 37.43 21.91 -51.00
C ILE A 66 36.77 20.57 -50.65
N ASP A 67 37.42 19.45 -51.00
CA ASP A 67 36.89 18.09 -50.71
C ASP A 67 36.74 17.88 -49.20
N THR A 68 37.69 18.34 -48.37
CA THR A 68 37.59 18.30 -46.92
C THR A 68 36.39 19.13 -46.39
N ARG A 69 36.16 20.33 -46.94
CA ARG A 69 35.03 21.18 -46.59
C ARG A 69 33.70 20.55 -47.01
N MET A 70 33.64 19.92 -48.21
CA MET A 70 32.45 19.18 -48.69
C MET A 70 32.16 17.98 -47.77
N TRP A 71 33.18 17.25 -47.29
CA TRP A 71 33.02 16.22 -46.29
C TRP A 71 32.39 16.74 -45.00
N ALA A 72 32.80 17.89 -44.51
CA ALA A 72 32.29 18.48 -43.31
C ALA A 72 30.81 18.90 -43.42
N LYS A 73 30.39 19.35 -44.61
CA LYS A 73 28.99 19.76 -44.87
C LYS A 73 28.00 18.59 -45.10
N ASN A 74 28.42 17.51 -45.76
CA ASN A 74 27.56 16.39 -46.14
C ASN A 74 27.54 15.31 -45.05
N GLN A 75 26.70 15.50 -43.97
CA GLN A 75 26.64 14.54 -42.87
C GLN A 75 25.63 13.39 -43.06
N ALA A 76 24.59 13.54 -43.86
CA ALA A 76 23.43 12.66 -43.90
C ALA A 76 23.54 11.44 -44.82
N GLU A 77 24.18 11.54 -45.99
CA GLU A 77 24.26 10.43 -46.96
C GLU A 77 25.73 10.20 -47.38
N ARG A 78 26.49 9.48 -46.54
CA ARG A 78 27.91 9.23 -46.85
C ARG A 78 28.14 7.81 -47.36
N ASP A 79 28.41 7.68 -48.65
CA ASP A 79 29.10 6.49 -49.13
C ASP A 79 30.57 6.58 -48.75
N HIS A 80 30.92 5.98 -47.65
CA HIS A 80 32.31 6.03 -47.09
C HIS A 80 33.34 5.47 -48.04
N LYS A 81 33.02 4.58 -48.98
CA LYS A 81 33.94 4.04 -49.98
C LYS A 81 34.29 5.08 -51.00
N SER A 82 33.32 5.78 -51.59
CA SER A 82 33.53 6.85 -52.56
C SER A 82 34.33 8.00 -51.95
N TRP A 83 34.06 8.40 -50.72
CA TRP A 83 34.79 9.44 -50.04
C TRP A 83 36.24 9.02 -49.70
N LEU A 84 36.45 7.75 -49.28
CA LEU A 84 37.81 7.22 -49.04
C LEU A 84 38.63 7.21 -50.36
N LEU A 85 38.00 6.85 -51.50
CA LEU A 85 38.64 6.87 -52.80
C LEU A 85 39.04 8.30 -53.21
N ARG A 86 38.17 9.28 -53.07
CA ARG A 86 38.45 10.70 -53.35
C ARG A 86 39.59 11.22 -52.52
N PHE A 87 39.57 10.98 -51.20
CA PHE A 87 40.63 11.33 -50.26
C PHE A 87 41.95 10.71 -50.69
N SER A 88 41.96 9.41 -51.02
CA SER A 88 43.15 8.67 -51.43
C SER A 88 43.72 9.22 -52.73
N CYS A 89 42.91 9.48 -53.76
CA CYS A 89 43.34 10.09 -55.00
C CYS A 89 44.02 11.44 -54.74
N GLY A 90 43.42 12.33 -53.93
CA GLY A 90 44.02 13.63 -53.63
C GLY A 90 45.37 13.53 -52.91
N CYS A 91 45.51 12.57 -51.98
CA CYS A 91 46.78 12.32 -51.28
C CYS A 91 47.85 11.76 -52.23
N LEU A 92 47.50 10.77 -53.08
CA LEU A 92 48.46 10.16 -54.00
C LEU A 92 48.90 11.13 -55.08
N CYS A 93 48.01 11.99 -55.58
CA CYS A 93 48.40 13.07 -56.53
C CYS A 93 49.43 14.02 -55.90
N SER A 94 49.28 14.38 -54.59
CA SER A 94 50.26 15.17 -53.89
C SER A 94 51.58 14.42 -53.73
N ALA A 95 51.57 13.10 -53.45
CA ALA A 95 52.80 12.27 -53.36
C ALA A 95 53.53 12.21 -54.73
N VAL A 96 52.79 12.03 -55.81
CA VAL A 96 53.37 12.04 -57.18
C VAL A 96 54.03 13.39 -57.46
N MET A 97 53.43 14.50 -57.12
CA MET A 97 54.01 15.83 -57.29
C MET A 97 55.37 16.01 -56.51
N TRP A 98 55.43 15.46 -55.32
CA TRP A 98 56.73 15.42 -54.56
C TRP A 98 57.77 14.59 -55.30
N SER A 99 57.41 13.43 -55.83
CA SER A 99 58.32 12.57 -56.60
C SER A 99 58.72 13.24 -57.89
N VAL A 100 57.81 13.92 -58.58
CA VAL A 100 58.15 14.71 -59.80
C VAL A 100 59.20 15.80 -59.49
N TYR A 101 58.96 16.53 -58.36
CA TYR A 101 59.98 17.53 -57.95
C TYR A 101 61.34 16.88 -57.72
N ALA A 102 61.36 15.82 -56.98
CA ALA A 102 62.62 15.12 -56.60
C ALA A 102 63.38 14.56 -57.86
N VAL A 103 62.67 14.05 -58.85
CA VAL A 103 63.26 13.41 -60.04
C VAL A 103 63.56 14.42 -61.12
N VAL A 104 62.67 15.34 -61.43
CA VAL A 104 62.84 16.30 -62.56
C VAL A 104 63.89 17.36 -62.28
N PHE A 105 63.92 17.88 -61.03
CA PHE A 105 64.92 18.94 -60.68
C PHE A 105 66.23 18.40 -60.10
N TYR A 106 66.36 17.10 -59.86
CA TYR A 106 67.56 16.48 -59.34
C TYR A 106 68.84 16.91 -60.06
N PRO A 107 68.91 16.99 -61.44
CA PRO A 107 70.14 17.35 -62.15
C PRO A 107 70.66 18.77 -61.87
N THR A 108 69.76 19.67 -61.39
CA THR A 108 70.09 21.06 -61.07
C THR A 108 70.29 21.33 -59.58
N PHE A 109 70.14 20.31 -58.71
CA PHE A 109 70.21 20.48 -57.26
C PHE A 109 71.58 20.86 -56.76
N SER A 110 71.67 21.90 -55.97
CA SER A 110 72.75 22.13 -55.08
C SER A 110 72.78 21.11 -53.95
N ILE A 111 73.90 20.97 -53.23
CA ILE A 111 74.04 20.10 -52.06
C ILE A 111 73.02 20.51 -50.99
N GLU A 112 72.84 21.82 -50.81
CA GLU A 112 71.84 22.37 -49.84
C GLU A 112 70.42 22.04 -50.23
N GLU A 113 70.04 22.19 -51.53
CA GLU A 113 68.71 21.86 -52.07
C GLU A 113 68.48 20.36 -51.95
N LEU A 114 69.46 19.51 -52.29
CA LEU A 114 69.41 18.08 -52.15
C LEU A 114 69.10 17.66 -50.68
N SER A 115 69.89 18.25 -49.79
CA SER A 115 69.76 17.94 -48.34
C SER A 115 68.40 18.37 -47.82
N THR A 116 67.93 19.59 -48.16
CA THR A 116 66.59 20.13 -47.76
C THR A 116 65.43 19.31 -48.33
N THR A 117 65.56 18.92 -49.60
CA THR A 117 64.54 18.06 -50.26
C THR A 117 64.44 16.72 -49.56
N ASN A 118 65.55 16.05 -49.26
CA ASN A 118 65.55 14.77 -48.56
C ASN A 118 64.93 14.88 -47.14
N VAL A 119 65.20 15.95 -46.42
CA VAL A 119 64.67 16.20 -45.08
C VAL A 119 63.11 16.39 -45.19
N ILE A 120 62.70 17.21 -46.18
CA ILE A 120 61.25 17.41 -46.40
C ILE A 120 60.56 16.12 -46.81
N LEU A 121 61.09 15.34 -47.75
CA LEU A 121 60.46 14.07 -48.16
C LEU A 121 60.42 13.08 -47.00
N ALA A 122 61.42 13.01 -46.12
CA ALA A 122 61.42 12.18 -44.93
C ALA A 122 60.39 12.65 -43.89
N ALA A 123 60.27 13.95 -43.66
CA ALA A 123 59.32 14.54 -42.78
C ALA A 123 57.86 14.28 -43.27
N MET A 124 57.60 14.44 -44.58
CA MET A 124 56.33 14.17 -45.20
C MET A 124 55.96 12.68 -45.08
N ALA A 125 56.91 11.76 -45.29
CA ALA A 125 56.70 10.33 -45.13
C ALA A 125 56.38 9.95 -43.65
N GLY A 126 57.10 10.54 -42.69
CA GLY A 126 56.87 10.36 -41.25
C GLY A 126 55.50 10.84 -40.83
N GLY A 127 55.10 12.04 -41.27
CA GLY A 127 53.76 12.58 -41.01
C GLY A 127 52.64 11.73 -41.64
N ALA A 128 52.82 11.27 -42.89
CA ALA A 128 51.88 10.41 -43.59
C ALA A 128 51.72 9.04 -42.88
N SER A 129 52.77 8.47 -42.38
CA SER A 129 52.76 7.19 -41.64
C SER A 129 51.86 7.21 -40.42
N SER A 130 51.67 8.39 -39.78
CA SER A 130 50.72 8.57 -38.66
C SER A 130 49.32 8.96 -39.14
N LEU A 131 49.25 10.01 -39.96
CA LEU A 131 47.94 10.63 -40.36
C LEU A 131 47.15 9.78 -41.32
N LEU A 132 47.78 9.01 -42.20
CA LEU A 132 47.12 8.17 -43.22
C LEU A 132 46.94 6.72 -42.76
N SER A 133 47.38 6.35 -41.58
CA SER A 133 47.38 4.95 -41.09
C SER A 133 45.99 4.35 -40.86
N ALA A 134 44.91 5.15 -40.82
CA ALA A 134 43.56 4.63 -40.88
C ALA A 134 43.25 3.86 -42.20
N SER A 135 44.07 4.05 -43.26
CA SER A 135 44.11 3.22 -44.45
C SER A 135 45.57 2.83 -44.71
N LEU A 136 45.94 1.62 -44.29
CA LEU A 136 47.29 1.11 -44.44
C LEU A 136 47.79 1.12 -45.88
N LEU A 137 46.93 0.76 -46.83
CA LEU A 137 47.25 0.75 -48.24
C LEU A 137 47.63 2.18 -48.73
N LEU A 138 46.83 3.18 -48.32
CA LEU A 138 47.08 4.58 -48.69
C LEU A 138 48.40 5.07 -48.09
N ALA A 139 48.64 4.80 -46.80
CA ALA A 139 49.91 5.19 -46.12
C ALA A 139 51.15 4.53 -46.76
N ALA A 140 51.08 3.26 -47.09
CA ALA A 140 52.17 2.53 -47.73
C ALA A 140 52.46 3.07 -49.14
N LEU A 141 51.41 3.24 -49.97
CA LEU A 141 51.58 3.80 -51.32
C LEU A 141 52.14 5.22 -51.30
N TYR A 142 51.66 6.05 -50.38
CA TYR A 142 52.16 7.41 -50.22
C TYR A 142 53.68 7.42 -49.92
N ASN A 143 54.11 6.60 -48.95
CA ASN A 143 55.53 6.49 -48.57
C ASN A 143 56.40 5.94 -49.71
N ILE A 144 55.95 4.94 -50.44
CA ILE A 144 56.65 4.38 -51.62
C ILE A 144 56.82 5.44 -52.67
N ILE A 145 55.73 6.13 -53.08
CA ILE A 145 55.74 7.12 -54.15
C ILE A 145 56.69 8.30 -53.78
N ILE A 146 56.67 8.75 -52.53
CA ILE A 146 57.44 9.94 -52.17
C ILE A 146 58.90 9.66 -51.92
N LEU A 147 59.31 8.47 -51.44
CA LEU A 147 60.67 8.18 -51.04
C LEU A 147 61.46 7.34 -52.09
N ILE A 148 60.87 6.34 -52.70
CA ILE A 148 61.59 5.36 -53.53
C ILE A 148 62.15 5.98 -54.80
N PRO A 149 61.50 6.84 -55.56
CA PRO A 149 62.08 7.43 -56.79
C PRO A 149 63.31 8.20 -56.54
N MET A 150 63.36 9.03 -55.50
CA MET A 150 64.56 9.77 -55.12
C MET A 150 65.70 8.86 -54.60
N SER A 151 65.34 7.83 -53.83
CA SER A 151 66.29 6.85 -53.31
C SER A 151 66.99 6.07 -54.42
N ILE A 152 66.21 5.60 -55.41
CA ILE A 152 66.81 4.92 -56.63
C ILE A 152 67.69 5.86 -57.40
N LEU A 153 67.26 7.07 -57.66
CA LEU A 153 68.02 8.06 -58.38
C LEU A 153 69.37 8.34 -57.72
N LEU A 154 69.44 8.47 -56.40
CA LEU A 154 70.63 8.63 -55.62
C LEU A 154 71.55 7.40 -55.67
N MET A 155 70.97 6.17 -55.65
CA MET A 155 71.80 4.93 -55.78
C MET A 155 72.40 4.74 -57.16
N MET A 156 71.88 5.38 -58.24
CA MET A 156 72.44 5.34 -59.57
C MET A 156 73.62 6.29 -59.76
N GLN A 157 73.92 7.13 -58.78
CA GLN A 157 75.01 8.07 -58.90
C GLN A 157 76.37 7.43 -58.53
N PRO A 158 77.48 7.82 -59.16
CA PRO A 158 78.82 7.21 -58.93
C PRO A 158 79.42 7.57 -57.57
N GLU A 159 78.87 8.59 -56.89
CA GLU A 159 79.41 9.10 -55.64
C GLU A 159 78.91 8.23 -54.42
N GLN A 160 79.86 7.65 -53.68
CA GLN A 160 79.55 6.71 -52.60
C GLN A 160 78.63 7.29 -51.54
N TYR A 161 78.66 8.57 -51.21
CA TYR A 161 77.79 9.17 -50.23
C TYR A 161 76.32 9.23 -50.72
N LYS A 162 76.11 9.47 -52.02
CA LYS A 162 74.78 9.48 -52.64
C LYS A 162 74.18 8.05 -52.66
N PHE A 163 75.05 7.08 -53.01
CA PHE A 163 74.65 5.68 -52.96
C PHE A 163 74.20 5.27 -51.56
N ASN A 164 75.01 5.62 -50.52
CA ASN A 164 74.66 5.34 -49.17
C ASN A 164 73.35 6.07 -48.70
N LEU A 165 73.19 7.33 -49.13
CA LEU A 165 71.96 8.11 -48.82
C LEU A 165 70.69 7.49 -49.49
N GLY A 166 70.78 7.01 -50.72
CA GLY A 166 69.73 6.28 -51.37
C GLY A 166 69.36 4.99 -50.67
N GLY A 167 70.38 4.22 -50.22
CA GLY A 167 70.19 3.01 -49.44
C GLY A 167 69.45 3.28 -48.10
N LEU A 168 69.85 4.37 -47.40
CA LEU A 168 69.17 4.83 -46.22
C LEU A 168 67.68 5.22 -46.51
N GLY A 169 67.36 5.82 -47.61
CA GLY A 169 66.03 6.17 -48.08
C GLY A 169 65.16 4.94 -48.29
N VAL A 170 65.69 3.87 -48.88
CA VAL A 170 64.98 2.59 -49.00
C VAL A 170 64.69 1.97 -47.63
N CYS A 171 65.70 1.90 -46.76
CA CYS A 171 65.52 1.42 -45.36
C CYS A 171 64.50 2.24 -44.61
N PHE A 172 64.51 3.56 -44.75
CA PHE A 172 63.51 4.46 -44.11
C PHE A 172 62.11 4.21 -44.64
N THR A 173 61.95 3.94 -45.94
CA THR A 173 60.64 3.58 -46.51
C THR A 173 60.12 2.33 -45.87
N ILE A 174 60.89 1.29 -45.71
CA ILE A 174 60.50 0.04 -45.05
C ILE A 174 60.03 0.30 -43.61
N ILE A 175 60.83 1.09 -42.86
CA ILE A 175 60.53 1.48 -41.48
C ILE A 175 59.17 2.24 -41.42
N MET A 176 58.95 3.17 -42.34
CA MET A 176 57.69 3.93 -42.41
C MET A 176 56.46 3.06 -42.72
N ILE A 177 56.62 2.05 -43.56
CA ILE A 177 55.52 1.09 -43.83
C ILE A 177 55.23 0.26 -42.58
N ILE A 178 56.26 -0.24 -41.89
CA ILE A 178 56.09 -0.98 -40.64
C ILE A 178 55.39 -0.11 -39.56
N SER A 179 55.83 1.14 -39.43
CA SER A 179 55.25 2.13 -38.52
C SER A 179 53.77 2.39 -38.83
N SER A 180 53.45 2.56 -40.13
CA SER A 180 52.08 2.72 -40.59
C SER A 180 51.20 1.51 -40.23
N ALA A 181 51.70 0.28 -40.37
CA ALA A 181 51.00 -0.94 -40.01
C ALA A 181 50.69 -1.04 -38.51
N ARG A 182 51.66 -0.68 -37.66
CA ARG A 182 51.43 -0.61 -36.21
C ARG A 182 50.40 0.43 -35.83
N SER A 183 50.52 1.64 -36.39
CA SER A 183 49.52 2.72 -36.15
C SER A 183 48.13 2.32 -36.61
N ALA A 184 47.99 1.63 -37.76
CA ALA A 184 46.73 1.10 -38.25
C ALA A 184 46.07 0.12 -37.27
N ASN A 185 46.86 -0.77 -36.65
CA ASN A 185 46.36 -1.71 -35.64
C ASN A 185 45.90 -0.98 -34.38
N TYR A 186 46.61 -0.02 -33.87
CA TYR A 186 46.18 0.78 -32.71
C TYR A 186 44.90 1.54 -32.99
N ILE A 187 44.76 2.14 -34.17
CA ILE A 187 43.51 2.81 -34.56
C ILE A 187 42.32 1.82 -34.60
N LYS A 188 42.55 0.64 -35.19
CA LYS A 188 41.54 -0.42 -35.23
C LYS A 188 41.07 -0.86 -33.84
N GLU A 189 42.02 -1.10 -32.93
CA GLU A 189 41.68 -1.46 -31.53
C GLU A 189 40.94 -0.32 -30.81
N ALA A 190 41.39 0.92 -30.96
CA ALA A 190 40.72 2.09 -30.37
C ALA A 190 39.26 2.24 -30.83
N ILE A 191 38.99 2.08 -32.13
CA ILE A 191 37.64 2.13 -32.71
C ILE A 191 36.79 1.01 -32.14
N LEU A 192 37.31 -0.23 -32.05
CA LEU A 192 36.59 -1.39 -31.49
C LEU A 192 36.28 -1.19 -30.02
N LEU A 193 37.23 -0.70 -29.24
CA LEU A 193 37.07 -0.46 -27.80
C LEU A 193 36.00 0.61 -27.55
N ARG A 194 36.05 1.71 -28.30
CA ARG A 194 35.05 2.78 -28.22
C ARG A 194 33.65 2.29 -28.53
N CYS A 195 33.51 1.42 -29.52
CA CYS A 195 32.22 0.85 -29.88
C CYS A 195 31.67 -0.11 -28.78
N ARG A 196 32.57 -0.95 -28.20
CA ARG A 196 32.20 -1.85 -27.09
C ARG A 196 31.79 -1.05 -25.86
N ASN A 197 32.53 0.00 -25.50
CA ASN A 197 32.21 0.85 -24.35
C ASN A 197 30.83 1.53 -24.53
N LYS A 198 30.57 2.10 -25.71
CA LYS A 198 29.27 2.72 -26.01
C LYS A 198 28.10 1.73 -25.83
N LYS A 199 28.28 0.48 -26.28
CA LYS A 199 27.28 -0.57 -26.11
C LYS A 199 27.10 -1.01 -24.65
N LEU A 200 28.20 -1.07 -23.88
CA LEU A 200 28.15 -1.39 -22.45
C LEU A 200 27.42 -0.29 -21.67
N VAL A 201 27.75 0.99 -21.91
CA VAL A 201 27.07 2.12 -21.26
C VAL A 201 25.56 2.08 -21.51
N SER A 202 25.13 1.91 -22.74
CA SER A 202 23.70 1.84 -23.07
C SER A 202 22.99 0.66 -22.36
N ARG A 203 23.65 -0.51 -22.24
CA ARG A 203 23.10 -1.63 -21.49
C ARG A 203 23.04 -1.35 -19.98
N MET A 204 24.05 -0.69 -19.43
CA MET A 204 24.06 -0.30 -18.02
C MET A 204 22.95 0.68 -17.70
N GLU A 205 22.73 1.69 -18.56
CA GLU A 205 21.63 2.67 -18.40
C GLU A 205 20.26 1.98 -18.38
N GLU A 206 20.01 1.04 -19.28
CA GLU A 206 18.75 0.27 -19.32
C GLU A 206 18.61 -0.61 -18.08
N THR A 207 19.69 -1.28 -17.66
CA THR A 207 19.65 -2.11 -16.45
C THR A 207 19.41 -1.27 -15.20
N ILE A 208 20.03 -0.09 -15.10
CA ILE A 208 19.81 0.85 -13.98
C ILE A 208 18.36 1.31 -13.97
N ARG A 209 17.78 1.66 -15.13
CA ARG A 209 16.37 2.09 -15.24
C ARG A 209 15.44 1.00 -14.72
N ILE A 210 15.58 -0.25 -15.20
CA ILE A 210 14.76 -1.39 -14.75
C ILE A 210 14.93 -1.62 -13.24
N ARG A 211 16.17 -1.63 -12.75
CA ARG A 211 16.44 -1.82 -11.32
C ARG A 211 15.88 -0.70 -10.46
N THR A 212 15.91 0.53 -10.93
CA THR A 212 15.34 1.67 -10.20
C THR A 212 13.81 1.55 -10.12
N GLU A 213 13.16 1.13 -11.21
CA GLU A 213 11.72 0.85 -11.23
C GLU A 213 11.37 -0.30 -10.28
N GLU A 214 12.11 -1.43 -10.30
CA GLU A 214 11.94 -2.54 -9.37
C GLU A 214 12.10 -2.12 -7.90
N VAL A 215 13.14 -1.35 -7.59
CA VAL A 215 13.39 -0.84 -6.22
C VAL A 215 12.26 0.11 -5.79
N TYR A 216 11.78 0.98 -6.69
CA TYR A 216 10.65 1.85 -6.40
C TYR A 216 9.38 1.05 -6.09
N GLU A 217 9.05 0.04 -6.88
CA GLU A 217 7.89 -0.84 -6.66
C GLU A 217 8.01 -1.57 -5.30
N ILE A 218 9.14 -2.22 -5.03
CA ILE A 218 9.37 -2.96 -3.78
C ILE A 218 9.35 -2.02 -2.56
N SER A 219 9.92 -0.83 -2.67
CA SER A 219 10.00 0.12 -1.56
C SER A 219 8.68 0.83 -1.26
N ASN A 220 7.83 1.06 -2.27
CA ASN A 220 6.67 1.93 -2.15
C ASN A 220 5.33 1.22 -2.25
N LYS A 221 5.29 -0.02 -2.72
CA LYS A 221 4.05 -0.79 -2.88
C LYS A 221 3.95 -1.94 -1.88
N ASP A 222 2.72 -2.28 -1.52
CA ASP A 222 2.40 -3.53 -0.86
C ASP A 222 2.51 -4.68 -1.88
N ALA A 223 3.30 -5.69 -1.58
CA ALA A 223 3.64 -6.77 -2.51
C ALA A 223 2.42 -7.60 -2.94
N LEU A 224 1.39 -7.69 -2.10
CA LEU A 224 0.19 -8.47 -2.38
C LEU A 224 -0.81 -7.67 -3.22
N THR A 225 -1.09 -6.42 -2.83
CA THR A 225 -2.21 -5.64 -3.37
C THR A 225 -1.79 -4.62 -4.44
N GLY A 226 -0.50 -4.29 -4.51
CA GLY A 226 0.02 -3.26 -5.41
C GLY A 226 -0.49 -1.85 -5.10
N LEU A 227 -1.07 -1.62 -3.93
CA LEU A 227 -1.36 -0.29 -3.39
C LEU A 227 -0.09 0.31 -2.76
N TYR A 228 -0.12 1.56 -2.37
CA TYR A 228 0.97 2.07 -1.54
C TYR A 228 1.08 1.26 -0.25
N ASN A 229 2.31 1.01 0.20
CA ASN A 229 2.53 0.58 1.58
C ASN A 229 2.45 1.79 2.51
N ARG A 230 2.41 1.54 3.82
CA ARG A 230 2.27 2.57 4.85
C ARG A 230 3.32 3.68 4.74
N THR A 231 4.59 3.32 4.51
CA THR A 231 5.71 4.27 4.46
C THR A 231 5.58 5.21 3.25
N ALA A 232 5.30 4.66 2.09
CA ALA A 232 5.14 5.45 0.87
C ALA A 232 3.89 6.33 0.91
N PHE A 233 2.79 5.82 1.49
CA PHE A 233 1.58 6.60 1.68
C PHE A 233 1.87 7.82 2.57
N LEU A 234 2.51 7.66 3.72
CA LEU A 234 2.87 8.77 4.60
C LEU A 234 3.74 9.80 3.89
N SER A 235 4.71 9.36 3.08
CA SER A 235 5.54 10.27 2.29
C SER A 235 4.75 11.00 1.17
N ALA A 236 3.73 10.35 0.60
CA ALA A 236 2.89 10.95 -0.43
C ALA A 236 1.89 11.97 0.14
N VAL A 237 1.35 11.69 1.32
CA VAL A 237 0.37 12.59 1.97
C VAL A 237 1.00 13.87 2.52
N ASP A 238 2.29 13.88 2.85
CA ASP A 238 3.01 15.10 3.25
C ASP A 238 2.93 16.19 2.15
N ARG A 239 2.94 15.78 0.87
CA ARG A 239 2.76 16.72 -0.26
C ARG A 239 1.36 17.31 -0.29
N VAL A 240 0.32 16.50 -0.01
CA VAL A 240 -1.07 16.97 0.03
C VAL A 240 -1.27 17.94 1.18
N GLU A 241 -0.64 17.72 2.34
CA GLU A 241 -0.65 18.65 3.46
C GLU A 241 0.04 19.98 3.11
N GLN A 242 1.13 19.92 2.33
CA GLN A 242 1.78 21.13 1.81
C GLN A 242 0.90 21.88 0.80
N ASP A 243 0.27 21.15 -0.14
CA ASP A 243 -0.68 21.73 -1.12
C ASP A 243 -1.84 22.45 -0.41
N PHE A 244 -2.36 21.87 0.68
CA PHE A 244 -3.37 22.50 1.50
C PHE A 244 -2.86 23.77 2.21
N LYS A 245 -1.68 23.71 2.83
CA LYS A 245 -1.05 24.88 3.49
C LYS A 245 -0.74 26.02 2.52
N GLN A 246 -0.49 25.71 1.26
CA GLN A 246 -0.26 26.67 0.19
C GLN A 246 -1.55 27.14 -0.50
N HIS A 247 -2.71 26.74 -0.01
CA HIS A 247 -4.03 27.03 -0.59
C HIS A 247 -4.23 26.55 -2.04
N HIS A 248 -3.51 25.52 -2.46
CA HIS A 248 -3.70 24.87 -3.77
C HIS A 248 -4.94 23.98 -3.79
N ILE A 249 -5.37 23.47 -2.62
CA ILE A 249 -6.59 22.69 -2.42
C ILE A 249 -7.38 23.26 -1.24
N GLU A 250 -8.72 23.21 -1.31
CA GLU A 250 -9.62 23.72 -0.26
C GLU A 250 -9.69 22.79 0.96
N GLY A 251 -9.47 21.50 0.76
CA GLY A 251 -9.48 20.49 1.80
C GLY A 251 -9.34 19.07 1.22
N PHE A 252 -9.31 18.10 2.11
CA PHE A 252 -9.22 16.69 1.77
C PHE A 252 -9.82 15.84 2.89
N SER A 253 -10.06 14.56 2.63
CA SER A 253 -10.59 13.62 3.61
C SER A 253 -9.77 12.34 3.66
N ILE A 254 -9.72 11.74 4.86
CA ILE A 254 -9.13 10.43 5.12
C ILE A 254 -10.25 9.45 5.38
N PHE A 255 -10.21 8.32 4.67
CA PHE A 255 -11.06 7.16 4.87
C PHE A 255 -10.21 6.06 5.48
N PHE A 256 -10.57 5.58 6.64
CA PHE A 256 -10.00 4.39 7.26
C PHE A 256 -10.99 3.24 7.09
N ILE A 257 -10.59 2.18 6.43
CA ILE A 257 -11.44 1.06 6.02
C ILE A 257 -10.92 -0.23 6.65
N ASP A 258 -11.78 -0.98 7.30
CA ASP A 258 -11.51 -2.29 7.88
C ASP A 258 -12.49 -3.33 7.31
N LEU A 259 -12.01 -4.53 7.01
CA LEU A 259 -12.82 -5.61 6.44
C LEU A 259 -13.47 -6.45 7.54
N ASP A 260 -14.78 -6.42 7.64
CA ASP A 260 -15.53 -7.08 8.70
C ASP A 260 -15.44 -8.62 8.59
N GLY A 261 -14.87 -9.25 9.62
CA GLY A 261 -14.79 -10.71 9.68
C GLY A 261 -13.69 -11.36 8.85
N PHE A 262 -12.73 -10.58 8.31
CA PHE A 262 -11.61 -11.10 7.52
C PHE A 262 -10.79 -12.17 8.25
N LYS A 263 -10.61 -12.03 9.57
CA LYS A 263 -9.95 -13.05 10.38
C LYS A 263 -10.65 -14.41 10.30
N ASN A 264 -11.99 -14.44 10.31
CA ASN A 264 -12.73 -15.69 10.19
C ASN A 264 -12.50 -16.39 8.84
N ILE A 265 -12.31 -15.61 7.78
CA ILE A 265 -11.97 -16.15 6.45
C ILE A 265 -10.61 -16.84 6.52
N ASN A 266 -9.59 -16.18 7.09
CA ASN A 266 -8.27 -16.78 7.27
C ASN A 266 -8.31 -18.04 8.13
N ASP A 267 -9.05 -17.99 9.24
CA ASP A 267 -9.13 -19.12 10.20
C ASP A 267 -9.91 -20.31 9.60
N THR A 268 -10.88 -20.07 8.70
CA THR A 268 -11.73 -21.13 8.12
C THR A 268 -11.21 -21.65 6.79
N LEU A 269 -10.72 -20.78 5.89
CA LEU A 269 -10.36 -21.09 4.50
C LEU A 269 -8.85 -21.00 4.23
N GLY A 270 -8.08 -20.57 5.24
CA GLY A 270 -6.62 -20.41 5.14
C GLY A 270 -6.17 -19.08 4.54
N HIS A 271 -4.89 -18.75 4.78
CA HIS A 271 -4.29 -17.47 4.37
C HIS A 271 -4.31 -17.22 2.86
N ASN A 272 -4.20 -18.26 2.02
CA ASN A 272 -4.26 -18.10 0.57
C ASN A 272 -5.62 -17.57 0.09
N ALA A 273 -6.71 -17.98 0.75
CA ALA A 273 -8.05 -17.45 0.48
C ALA A 273 -8.15 -15.98 0.91
N GLY A 274 -7.62 -15.64 2.08
CA GLY A 274 -7.53 -14.25 2.54
C GLY A 274 -6.73 -13.37 1.60
N ASP A 275 -5.59 -13.84 1.09
CA ASP A 275 -4.77 -13.10 0.12
C ASP A 275 -5.56 -12.82 -1.18
N SER A 276 -6.31 -13.80 -1.69
CA SER A 276 -7.17 -13.63 -2.87
C SER A 276 -8.27 -12.59 -2.62
N VAL A 277 -8.87 -12.58 -1.43
CA VAL A 277 -9.83 -11.56 -1.00
C VAL A 277 -9.19 -10.18 -0.99
N LEU A 278 -8.02 -10.00 -0.38
CA LEU A 278 -7.31 -8.72 -0.32
C LEU A 278 -6.96 -8.18 -1.70
N VAL A 279 -6.54 -9.02 -2.63
CA VAL A 279 -6.28 -8.66 -4.03
C VAL A 279 -7.57 -8.18 -4.71
N SER A 280 -8.67 -8.92 -4.54
CA SER A 280 -9.97 -8.55 -5.10
C SER A 280 -10.49 -7.22 -4.53
N ILE A 281 -10.42 -7.03 -3.22
CA ILE A 281 -10.80 -5.78 -2.54
C ILE A 281 -9.96 -4.59 -3.05
N SER A 282 -8.66 -4.78 -3.21
CA SER A 282 -7.76 -3.75 -3.73
C SER A 282 -8.10 -3.34 -5.16
N ALA A 283 -8.46 -4.30 -6.01
CA ALA A 283 -8.92 -4.04 -7.36
C ALA A 283 -10.24 -3.25 -7.39
N ARG A 284 -11.18 -3.61 -6.50
CA ARG A 284 -12.45 -2.90 -6.33
C ARG A 284 -12.26 -1.47 -5.80
N LEU A 285 -11.39 -1.26 -4.82
CA LEU A 285 -11.03 0.08 -4.35
C LEU A 285 -10.46 0.93 -5.48
N LYS A 286 -9.57 0.37 -6.29
CA LYS A 286 -9.03 1.05 -7.49
C LYS A 286 -10.12 1.42 -8.48
N SER A 287 -11.15 0.60 -8.66
CA SER A 287 -12.27 0.87 -9.57
C SER A 287 -13.22 1.96 -9.09
N CYS A 288 -13.32 2.18 -7.77
CA CYS A 288 -14.11 3.27 -7.17
C CYS A 288 -13.41 4.63 -7.26
N ASN A 289 -12.25 4.71 -7.93
CA ASN A 289 -11.36 5.85 -7.87
C ASN A 289 -11.96 7.11 -8.52
N ALA A 290 -12.07 8.18 -7.73
CA ALA A 290 -12.08 9.55 -8.25
C ALA A 290 -10.63 9.96 -8.59
N ALA A 291 -10.43 10.75 -9.63
CA ALA A 291 -9.13 11.31 -9.95
C ALA A 291 -8.48 11.95 -8.70
N ASP A 292 -7.17 11.71 -8.49
CA ASP A 292 -6.39 12.24 -7.35
C ASP A 292 -6.61 11.56 -5.98
N THR A 293 -6.96 10.27 -5.92
CA THR A 293 -7.03 9.50 -4.67
C THR A 293 -5.73 8.74 -4.40
N LEU A 294 -5.14 8.91 -3.21
CA LEU A 294 -4.05 8.05 -2.73
C LEU A 294 -4.63 6.87 -1.96
N MET A 295 -4.21 5.66 -2.30
CA MET A 295 -4.71 4.42 -1.70
C MET A 295 -3.57 3.62 -1.10
N CYS A 296 -3.76 3.16 0.14
CA CYS A 296 -2.76 2.42 0.90
C CYS A 296 -3.37 1.17 1.53
N ARG A 297 -2.62 0.08 1.57
CA ARG A 297 -2.84 -0.98 2.53
C ARG A 297 -2.06 -0.66 3.79
N TRP A 298 -2.80 -0.38 4.88
CA TRP A 298 -2.20 0.07 6.14
C TRP A 298 -1.58 -1.07 6.94
N GLY A 299 -2.24 -2.22 6.94
CA GLY A 299 -1.77 -3.47 7.53
C GLY A 299 -2.91 -4.49 7.59
N GLY A 300 -2.61 -5.79 7.50
CA GLY A 300 -3.64 -6.84 7.59
C GLY A 300 -4.80 -6.62 6.62
N ASP A 301 -5.97 -6.36 7.18
CA ASP A 301 -7.25 -6.08 6.52
C ASP A 301 -7.64 -4.58 6.50
N GLU A 302 -6.71 -3.70 6.87
CA GLU A 302 -6.93 -2.27 6.95
C GLU A 302 -6.42 -1.54 5.70
N PHE A 303 -7.23 -0.61 5.19
CA PHE A 303 -6.90 0.24 4.05
C PHE A 303 -7.16 1.71 4.39
N ILE A 304 -6.33 2.59 3.84
CA ILE A 304 -6.52 4.04 3.96
C ILE A 304 -6.59 4.67 2.57
N LEU A 305 -7.57 5.56 2.41
CA LEU A 305 -7.68 6.41 1.23
C LEU A 305 -7.58 7.87 1.67
N LEU A 306 -6.79 8.66 0.92
CA LEU A 306 -6.84 10.11 0.97
C LEU A 306 -7.50 10.61 -0.30
N VAL A 307 -8.56 11.39 -0.15
CA VAL A 307 -9.36 11.94 -1.24
C VAL A 307 -9.28 13.47 -1.17
N LYS A 308 -8.92 14.14 -2.27
CA LYS A 308 -8.87 15.61 -2.34
C LYS A 308 -10.30 16.20 -2.46
N GLU A 309 -11.14 15.88 -1.50
CA GLU A 309 -12.51 16.35 -1.39
C GLU A 309 -12.85 16.58 0.10
N SER A 310 -13.49 17.70 0.42
CA SER A 310 -13.89 18.06 1.79
C SER A 310 -15.40 18.25 1.98
N ARG A 311 -16.19 18.22 0.90
CA ARG A 311 -17.65 18.41 0.98
C ARG A 311 -18.34 17.13 1.45
N HIS A 312 -19.05 17.19 2.56
CA HIS A 312 -19.75 16.06 3.21
C HIS A 312 -20.59 15.20 2.26
N HIS A 313 -21.35 15.85 1.36
CA HIS A 313 -22.23 15.12 0.43
C HIS A 313 -21.41 14.26 -0.55
N ALA A 314 -20.35 14.78 -1.14
CA ALA A 314 -19.49 14.06 -2.08
C ALA A 314 -18.75 12.91 -1.39
N ILE A 315 -18.22 13.17 -0.19
CA ILE A 315 -17.53 12.18 0.65
C ILE A 315 -18.49 11.04 1.03
N ARG A 316 -19.72 11.36 1.45
CA ARG A 316 -20.74 10.36 1.80
C ARG A 316 -21.12 9.50 0.61
N ALA A 317 -21.33 10.10 -0.58
CA ALA A 317 -21.62 9.38 -1.80
C ALA A 317 -20.50 8.41 -2.18
N LEU A 318 -19.24 8.85 -2.10
CA LEU A 318 -18.07 8.01 -2.35
C LEU A 318 -17.98 6.85 -1.33
N ALA A 319 -18.20 7.12 -0.04
CA ALA A 319 -18.18 6.10 1.00
C ALA A 319 -19.26 5.04 0.76
N GLN A 320 -20.47 5.42 0.37
CA GLN A 320 -21.54 4.51 0.01
C GLN A 320 -21.22 3.67 -1.24
N GLN A 321 -20.61 4.29 -2.26
CA GLN A 321 -20.14 3.59 -3.45
C GLN A 321 -19.07 2.54 -3.09
N ILE A 322 -18.09 2.91 -2.27
CA ILE A 322 -17.06 1.99 -1.78
C ILE A 322 -17.71 0.83 -1.04
N THR A 323 -18.57 1.11 -0.05
CA THR A 323 -19.23 0.08 0.76
C THR A 323 -20.03 -0.90 -0.11
N SER A 324 -20.84 -0.39 -1.06
CA SER A 324 -21.62 -1.23 -1.97
C SER A 324 -20.76 -2.09 -2.90
N THR A 325 -19.66 -1.54 -3.41
CA THR A 325 -18.73 -2.25 -4.30
C THR A 325 -17.94 -3.33 -3.55
N LEU A 326 -17.52 -3.05 -2.32
CA LEU A 326 -16.81 -4.03 -1.49
C LEU A 326 -17.69 -5.19 -1.05
N SER A 327 -19.00 -4.95 -0.84
CA SER A 327 -19.98 -5.97 -0.45
C SER A 327 -20.38 -6.93 -1.57
N LEU A 328 -19.94 -6.73 -2.81
CA LEU A 328 -20.21 -7.66 -3.90
C LEU A 328 -19.55 -9.03 -3.64
N PRO A 329 -20.14 -10.14 -4.07
CA PRO A 329 -19.58 -11.47 -3.90
C PRO A 329 -18.16 -11.58 -4.51
N ILE A 330 -17.26 -12.29 -3.85
CA ILE A 330 -15.89 -12.58 -4.28
C ILE A 330 -15.76 -14.08 -4.47
N ASP A 331 -15.34 -14.52 -5.66
CA ASP A 331 -15.08 -15.93 -5.92
C ASP A 331 -13.66 -16.29 -5.47
N VAL A 332 -13.53 -17.25 -4.57
CA VAL A 332 -12.28 -17.76 -4.04
C VAL A 332 -12.26 -19.28 -4.20
N GLY A 333 -11.59 -19.77 -5.24
CA GLY A 333 -11.66 -21.19 -5.62
C GLY A 333 -13.10 -21.60 -5.99
N ASP A 334 -13.62 -22.62 -5.32
CA ASP A 334 -14.99 -23.14 -5.55
C ASP A 334 -16.05 -22.48 -4.65
N GLN A 335 -15.67 -21.45 -3.88
CA GLN A 335 -16.56 -20.80 -2.94
C GLN A 335 -16.75 -19.32 -3.27
N THR A 336 -17.96 -18.82 -3.07
CA THR A 336 -18.30 -17.40 -3.18
C THR A 336 -18.43 -16.79 -1.78
N ILE A 337 -17.61 -15.79 -1.48
CA ILE A 337 -17.54 -15.11 -0.18
C ILE A 337 -18.14 -13.72 -0.31
N THR A 338 -19.01 -13.35 0.62
CA THR A 338 -19.48 -11.97 0.77
C THR A 338 -18.84 -11.37 2.01
N LEU A 339 -18.15 -10.28 1.85
CA LEU A 339 -17.46 -9.55 2.91
C LEU A 339 -17.98 -8.12 2.95
N ASN A 340 -18.04 -7.56 4.14
CA ASN A 340 -18.41 -6.17 4.32
C ASN A 340 -17.21 -5.37 4.81
N ALA A 341 -17.32 -4.05 4.77
CA ALA A 341 -16.29 -3.15 5.26
C ALA A 341 -16.91 -2.04 6.11
N THR A 342 -16.22 -1.68 7.19
CA THR A 342 -16.56 -0.54 8.04
C THR A 342 -15.62 0.62 7.70
N ILE A 343 -16.16 1.82 7.50
CA ILE A 343 -15.43 3.01 7.06
C ILE A 343 -15.55 4.12 8.08
N GLY A 344 -14.42 4.62 8.56
CA GLY A 344 -14.34 5.85 9.35
C GLY A 344 -13.76 7.00 8.52
N ILE A 345 -14.29 8.20 8.68
CA ILE A 345 -13.96 9.36 7.85
C ILE A 345 -13.60 10.56 8.72
N ALA A 346 -12.46 11.18 8.41
CA ALA A 346 -12.07 12.48 8.98
C ALA A 346 -11.74 13.48 7.87
N ILE A 347 -12.11 14.75 8.07
CA ILE A 347 -12.08 15.81 7.05
C ILE A 347 -11.13 16.92 7.49
N CYS A 348 -10.27 17.37 6.57
CA CYS A 348 -9.47 18.57 6.69
C CYS A 348 -10.19 19.75 6.01
N PRO A 349 -10.27 20.95 6.62
CA PRO A 349 -9.71 21.32 7.93
C PRO A 349 -10.66 21.09 9.12
N GLU A 350 -11.88 20.61 8.91
CA GLU A 350 -12.97 20.56 9.89
C GLU A 350 -12.58 19.82 11.19
N HIS A 351 -11.94 18.66 11.06
CA HIS A 351 -11.58 17.83 12.21
C HIS A 351 -10.12 18.03 12.65
N SER A 352 -9.22 18.27 11.72
CA SER A 352 -7.82 18.63 11.96
C SER A 352 -7.15 19.10 10.67
N THR A 353 -6.04 19.84 10.79
CA THR A 353 -5.15 20.19 9.68
C THR A 353 -3.94 19.26 9.58
N SER A 354 -3.70 18.41 10.57
CA SER A 354 -2.61 17.43 10.59
C SER A 354 -3.09 16.09 10.04
N ILE A 355 -2.44 15.58 9.02
CA ILE A 355 -2.76 14.28 8.41
C ILE A 355 -2.62 13.13 9.42
N THR A 356 -1.56 13.12 10.21
CA THR A 356 -1.37 12.10 11.24
C THR A 356 -2.54 12.05 12.23
N ARG A 357 -3.04 13.24 12.62
CA ARG A 357 -4.22 13.33 13.48
C ARG A 357 -5.49 12.90 12.76
N LEU A 358 -5.68 13.26 11.49
CA LEU A 358 -6.84 12.84 10.70
C LEU A 358 -6.91 11.32 10.54
N ILE A 359 -5.78 10.64 10.34
CA ILE A 359 -5.72 9.17 10.28
C ILE A 359 -6.22 8.58 11.61
N GLN A 360 -5.76 9.10 12.75
CA GLN A 360 -6.21 8.66 14.07
C GLN A 360 -7.72 8.89 14.27
N LEU A 361 -8.22 10.05 13.85
CA LEU A 361 -9.63 10.40 13.98
C LEU A 361 -10.53 9.55 13.09
N ALA A 362 -10.08 9.21 11.89
CA ALA A 362 -10.76 8.30 10.99
C ALA A 362 -10.80 6.87 11.57
N ASP A 363 -9.71 6.39 12.17
CA ASP A 363 -9.65 5.10 12.86
C ASP A 363 -10.63 5.05 14.05
N ILE A 364 -10.67 6.10 14.88
CA ILE A 364 -11.64 6.22 15.98
C ILE A 364 -13.08 6.13 15.46
N ALA A 365 -13.39 6.84 14.38
CA ALA A 365 -14.72 6.81 13.77
C ALA A 365 -15.07 5.40 13.26
N MET A 366 -14.15 4.74 12.57
CA MET A 366 -14.30 3.36 12.08
C MET A 366 -14.53 2.38 13.24
N TYR A 367 -13.65 2.42 14.25
CA TYR A 367 -13.77 1.53 15.40
C TYR A 367 -15.09 1.70 16.16
N SER A 368 -15.58 2.94 16.31
CA SER A 368 -16.85 3.23 16.98
C SER A 368 -18.05 2.63 16.27
N GLN A 369 -17.95 2.44 14.96
CA GLN A 369 -19.03 1.92 14.12
C GLN A 369 -18.97 0.39 13.95
N LYS A 370 -17.83 -0.24 14.14
CA LYS A 370 -17.60 -1.69 13.96
C LYS A 370 -18.58 -2.58 14.74
N ALA A 371 -19.21 -2.04 15.79
CA ALA A 371 -20.19 -2.75 16.61
C ALA A 371 -21.66 -2.36 16.32
N LYS A 372 -21.92 -1.42 15.41
CA LYS A 372 -23.27 -0.86 15.16
C LYS A 372 -23.77 -1.23 13.77
N TYR A 373 -24.53 -2.30 13.66
CA TYR A 373 -25.27 -2.65 12.46
C TYR A 373 -26.60 -1.85 12.37
N PRO A 374 -27.07 -1.33 11.21
CA PRO A 374 -26.63 -1.61 9.83
C PRO A 374 -25.70 -0.54 9.21
N GLU A 375 -25.49 0.61 9.86
CA GLU A 375 -24.67 1.68 9.29
C GLU A 375 -23.18 1.31 9.35
N ARG A 376 -22.49 1.41 8.20
CA ARG A 376 -21.08 1.01 8.06
C ARG A 376 -20.14 2.16 7.80
N VAL A 377 -20.66 3.38 7.76
CA VAL A 377 -19.91 4.61 7.51
C VAL A 377 -20.10 5.56 8.67
N ALA A 378 -19.01 5.96 9.31
CA ALA A 378 -19.02 6.96 10.36
C ALA A 378 -18.11 8.13 10.01
N PHE A 379 -18.62 9.34 10.19
CA PHE A 379 -17.79 10.55 10.25
C PHE A 379 -17.32 10.75 11.68
N TYR A 380 -16.06 11.15 11.83
CA TYR A 380 -15.57 11.52 13.14
C TYR A 380 -16.41 12.65 13.76
N ASN A 381 -16.63 12.57 15.04
CA ASN A 381 -17.08 13.67 15.90
C ASN A 381 -16.47 13.52 17.29
N LEU A 382 -16.48 14.58 18.07
CA LEU A 382 -15.88 14.61 19.41
C LEU A 382 -16.50 13.59 20.37
N ASP A 383 -17.81 13.29 20.25
CA ASP A 383 -18.50 12.33 21.09
C ASP A 383 -17.96 10.91 20.92
N LEU A 384 -17.54 10.54 19.71
CA LEU A 384 -16.95 9.22 19.43
C LEU A 384 -15.60 9.05 20.17
N GLU A 385 -14.77 10.07 20.16
CA GLU A 385 -13.49 10.05 20.87
C GLU A 385 -13.70 10.00 22.39
N HIS A 386 -14.58 10.83 22.92
CA HIS A 386 -14.93 10.81 24.34
C HIS A 386 -15.49 9.46 24.78
N ASN A 387 -16.41 8.87 24.00
CA ASN A 387 -16.98 7.57 24.27
C ASN A 387 -15.92 6.46 24.22
N LEU A 388 -14.97 6.51 23.29
CA LEU A 388 -13.87 5.54 23.23
C LEU A 388 -12.96 5.64 24.46
N LEU A 389 -12.53 6.85 24.80
CA LEU A 389 -11.69 7.10 25.98
C LEU A 389 -12.40 6.67 27.26
N ARG A 390 -13.72 6.96 27.39
CA ARG A 390 -14.54 6.51 28.50
C ARG A 390 -14.57 4.99 28.61
N LYS A 391 -14.79 4.27 27.48
CA LYS A 391 -14.77 2.79 27.46
C LYS A 391 -13.43 2.23 27.89
N ILE A 392 -12.31 2.80 27.44
CA ILE A 392 -10.97 2.39 27.85
C ILE A 392 -10.79 2.59 29.36
N MET A 393 -11.15 3.77 29.87
CA MET A 393 -11.05 4.11 31.29
C MET A 393 -11.90 3.15 32.13
N LEU A 394 -13.16 2.91 31.74
CA LEU A 394 -14.04 2.01 32.48
C LEU A 394 -13.56 0.56 32.44
N ASN A 395 -13.01 0.10 31.31
CA ASN A 395 -12.47 -1.26 31.20
C ASN A 395 -11.24 -1.46 32.13
N GLU A 396 -10.39 -0.45 32.28
CA GLU A 396 -9.30 -0.49 33.26
C GLU A 396 -9.84 -0.41 34.70
N ALA A 397 -10.83 0.44 34.95
CA ALA A 397 -11.45 0.59 36.26
C ALA A 397 -12.14 -0.70 36.74
N LEU A 398 -12.65 -1.51 35.80
CA LEU A 398 -13.25 -2.82 36.15
C LEU A 398 -12.29 -3.85 36.71
N LYS A 399 -10.97 -3.62 36.62
CA LYS A 399 -9.99 -4.48 37.29
C LYS A 399 -10.07 -4.27 38.80
N GLY A 400 -10.29 -5.33 39.55
CA GLY A 400 -10.33 -5.29 41.02
C GLY A 400 -11.56 -4.62 41.62
N THR A 401 -12.68 -4.52 40.90
CA THR A 401 -13.95 -3.93 41.42
C THR A 401 -14.60 -4.75 42.53
N LEU A 402 -14.44 -6.08 42.51
CA LEU A 402 -14.95 -6.97 43.57
C LEU A 402 -14.20 -6.76 44.87
N GLU A 403 -12.88 -6.67 44.83
CA GLU A 403 -12.03 -6.42 45.99
C GLU A 403 -12.30 -5.04 46.63
N ARG A 404 -12.57 -4.03 45.77
CA ARG A 404 -12.94 -2.68 46.20
C ARG A 404 -14.39 -2.53 46.62
N GLN A 405 -15.20 -3.58 46.49
CA GLN A 405 -16.64 -3.60 46.83
C GLN A 405 -17.44 -2.47 46.13
N GLU A 406 -17.13 -2.21 44.84
CA GLU A 406 -17.75 -1.15 44.09
C GLU A 406 -19.10 -1.57 43.45
N PHE A 407 -19.39 -2.87 43.42
CA PHE A 407 -20.67 -3.41 42.96
C PHE A 407 -21.67 -3.53 44.12
N ARG A 408 -22.95 -3.31 43.80
CA ARG A 408 -24.07 -3.54 44.67
C ARG A 408 -25.26 -4.03 43.88
N LEU A 409 -26.24 -4.67 44.55
CA LEU A 409 -27.49 -5.07 43.96
C LEU A 409 -28.62 -4.13 44.43
N LEU A 410 -29.43 -3.69 43.46
CA LEU A 410 -30.77 -3.13 43.77
C LEU A 410 -31.80 -4.16 43.39
N TYR A 411 -32.95 -4.06 44.03
CA TYR A 411 -34.05 -5.03 43.92
C TYR A 411 -35.30 -4.32 43.42
N GLN A 412 -35.89 -4.84 42.31
CA GLN A 412 -37.14 -4.30 41.78
C GLN A 412 -38.25 -5.33 41.91
N PRO A 413 -39.42 -4.98 42.54
CA PRO A 413 -40.51 -5.93 42.74
C PRO A 413 -41.20 -6.29 41.43
N ILE A 414 -41.55 -7.57 41.31
CA ILE A 414 -42.48 -8.12 40.32
C ILE A 414 -43.77 -8.47 41.07
N VAL A 415 -44.90 -7.96 40.62
CA VAL A 415 -46.18 -8.11 41.31
C VAL A 415 -47.14 -8.97 40.48
N ASN A 416 -48.07 -9.63 41.14
CA ASN A 416 -49.17 -10.31 40.51
C ASN A 416 -50.32 -9.32 40.15
N SER A 417 -51.37 -9.79 39.49
CA SER A 417 -52.55 -8.99 39.13
C SER A 417 -53.29 -8.38 40.35
N ALA A 418 -53.14 -8.99 41.53
CA ALA A 418 -53.67 -8.44 42.79
C ALA A 418 -52.79 -7.36 43.42
N GLY A 419 -51.63 -7.05 42.84
CA GLY A 419 -50.66 -6.07 43.36
C GLY A 419 -49.73 -6.63 44.43
N GLN A 420 -49.76 -7.93 44.73
CA GLN A 420 -48.89 -8.56 45.70
C GLN A 420 -47.53 -8.87 45.12
N ILE A 421 -46.44 -8.68 45.89
CA ILE A 421 -45.08 -9.02 45.45
C ILE A 421 -44.91 -10.54 45.43
N VAL A 422 -44.50 -11.07 44.31
CA VAL A 422 -44.19 -12.49 44.10
C VAL A 422 -42.71 -12.76 43.87
N SER A 423 -41.97 -11.77 43.38
CA SER A 423 -40.54 -11.88 43.07
C SER A 423 -39.85 -10.52 43.17
N PHE A 424 -38.56 -10.55 43.32
CA PHE A 424 -37.68 -9.39 43.05
C PHE A 424 -36.67 -9.70 41.96
N GLU A 425 -36.41 -8.75 41.10
CA GLU A 425 -35.29 -8.82 40.15
C GLU A 425 -34.07 -8.15 40.77
N ALA A 426 -32.93 -8.86 40.81
CA ALA A 426 -31.65 -8.39 41.30
C ALA A 426 -30.90 -7.67 40.17
N LEU A 427 -30.77 -6.38 40.29
CA LEU A 427 -30.21 -5.48 39.25
C LEU A 427 -28.85 -4.94 39.72
N MET A 428 -27.77 -5.35 39.05
CA MET A 428 -26.42 -4.92 39.37
C MET A 428 -26.20 -3.42 39.10
N ARG A 429 -25.52 -2.76 40.04
CA ARG A 429 -25.09 -1.36 39.95
C ARG A 429 -23.59 -1.26 40.27
N TRP A 430 -22.93 -0.38 39.53
CA TRP A 430 -21.52 -0.10 39.77
C TRP A 430 -21.33 1.35 40.15
N ARG A 431 -20.67 1.60 41.29
CA ARG A 431 -20.33 2.92 41.76
C ARG A 431 -18.82 3.11 41.70
N TYR A 432 -18.36 3.95 40.78
CA TYR A 432 -16.97 4.24 40.55
C TYR A 432 -16.69 5.71 40.80
N GLN A 433 -15.72 6.02 41.69
CA GLN A 433 -15.35 7.39 42.09
C GLN A 433 -16.56 8.25 42.51
N GLY A 434 -17.50 7.67 43.20
CA GLY A 434 -18.70 8.36 43.64
C GLY A 434 -19.83 8.52 42.63
N GLN A 435 -19.60 8.11 41.38
CA GLN A 435 -20.59 8.15 40.28
C GLN A 435 -21.21 6.78 40.02
N GLU A 436 -22.50 6.74 39.73
CA GLU A 436 -23.19 5.54 39.26
C GLU A 436 -22.88 5.36 37.78
N ILE A 437 -22.30 4.21 37.41
CA ILE A 437 -22.06 3.82 36.01
C ILE A 437 -23.25 2.98 35.52
N SER A 438 -23.75 3.29 34.34
CA SER A 438 -24.90 2.59 33.77
C SER A 438 -24.56 1.13 33.41
N PRO A 439 -25.44 0.15 33.71
CA PRO A 439 -25.27 -1.24 33.27
C PRO A 439 -25.03 -1.38 31.75
N VAL A 440 -25.68 -0.56 30.93
CA VAL A 440 -25.50 -0.51 29.48
C VAL A 440 -24.05 -0.17 29.07
N GLU A 441 -23.30 0.54 29.92
CA GLU A 441 -21.89 0.87 29.67
C GLU A 441 -20.95 -0.25 30.11
N PHE A 442 -21.13 -0.80 31.34
CA PHE A 442 -20.11 -1.67 31.91
C PHE A 442 -20.36 -3.18 31.66
N ILE A 443 -21.61 -3.65 31.53
CA ILE A 443 -21.89 -5.07 31.25
C ILE A 443 -21.23 -5.52 29.94
N PRO A 444 -21.37 -4.82 28.81
CA PRO A 444 -20.69 -5.21 27.57
C PRO A 444 -19.15 -5.22 27.67
N LEU A 445 -18.56 -4.35 28.51
CA LEU A 445 -17.11 -4.35 28.77
C LEU A 445 -16.67 -5.58 29.57
N MET A 446 -17.46 -5.98 30.57
CA MET A 446 -17.22 -7.21 31.35
C MET A 446 -17.37 -8.45 30.47
N GLU A 447 -18.36 -8.49 29.61
CA GLU A 447 -18.58 -9.58 28.65
C GLU A 447 -17.38 -9.70 27.71
N LYS A 448 -16.98 -8.60 27.06
CA LYS A 448 -15.84 -8.59 26.13
C LYS A 448 -14.52 -9.00 26.80
N SER A 449 -14.34 -8.66 28.07
CA SER A 449 -13.15 -9.01 28.85
C SER A 449 -13.23 -10.38 29.55
N GLY A 450 -14.38 -11.06 29.51
CA GLY A 450 -14.65 -12.33 30.22
C GLY A 450 -14.88 -12.19 31.72
N ARG A 451 -14.76 -10.98 32.29
CA ARG A 451 -14.95 -10.74 33.74
C ARG A 451 -16.38 -10.95 34.22
N ILE A 452 -17.34 -10.94 33.29
CA ILE A 452 -18.74 -11.18 33.61
C ILE A 452 -18.96 -12.54 34.29
N VAL A 453 -18.09 -13.52 34.06
CA VAL A 453 -18.18 -14.85 34.70
C VAL A 453 -17.94 -14.74 36.19
N GLU A 454 -16.84 -14.09 36.62
CA GLU A 454 -16.47 -13.90 38.01
C GLU A 454 -17.49 -13.00 38.75
N VAL A 455 -17.82 -11.86 38.15
CA VAL A 455 -18.79 -10.92 38.71
C VAL A 455 -20.18 -11.55 38.79
N GLY A 456 -20.57 -12.33 37.80
CA GLY A 456 -21.86 -13.04 37.79
C GLY A 456 -21.98 -14.10 38.90
N ILE A 457 -20.88 -14.75 39.31
CA ILE A 457 -20.86 -15.64 40.46
C ILE A 457 -21.17 -14.82 41.73
N TRP A 458 -20.50 -13.68 41.92
CA TRP A 458 -20.77 -12.78 43.02
C TRP A 458 -22.22 -12.29 43.06
N VAL A 459 -22.79 -11.94 41.89
CA VAL A 459 -24.23 -11.54 41.77
C VAL A 459 -25.13 -12.66 42.26
N LEU A 460 -24.93 -13.91 41.86
CA LEU A 460 -25.70 -15.07 42.26
C LEU A 460 -25.59 -15.29 43.79
N GLU A 461 -24.39 -15.21 44.34
CA GLU A 461 -24.16 -15.39 45.79
C GLU A 461 -24.91 -14.32 46.61
N GLU A 462 -24.77 -13.03 46.22
CA GLU A 462 -25.41 -11.93 46.95
C GLU A 462 -26.92 -11.91 46.80
N ALA A 463 -27.45 -12.27 45.59
CA ALA A 463 -28.88 -12.41 45.36
C ALA A 463 -29.48 -13.57 46.20
N CYS A 464 -28.84 -14.74 46.23
CA CYS A 464 -29.33 -15.88 47.02
C CYS A 464 -29.19 -15.60 48.53
N LYS A 465 -28.16 -14.93 49.00
CA LYS A 465 -28.02 -14.50 50.37
C LYS A 465 -29.14 -13.54 50.80
N THR A 466 -29.52 -12.62 49.90
CA THR A 466 -30.66 -11.71 50.14
C THR A 466 -31.99 -12.46 50.11
N LEU A 467 -32.17 -13.37 49.14
CA LEU A 467 -33.37 -14.22 49.09
C LEU A 467 -33.58 -15.05 50.37
N ALA A 468 -32.49 -15.64 50.90
CA ALA A 468 -32.52 -16.38 52.17
C ALA A 468 -33.03 -15.55 53.35
N LYS A 469 -32.69 -14.26 53.38
CA LYS A 469 -33.25 -13.33 54.37
C LYS A 469 -34.72 -13.04 54.09
N MET A 470 -35.07 -12.67 52.86
CA MET A 470 -36.45 -12.31 52.50
C MET A 470 -37.46 -13.43 52.72
N ARG A 471 -37.04 -14.69 52.60
CA ARG A 471 -37.86 -15.88 52.95
C ARG A 471 -38.27 -15.98 54.41
N GLN A 472 -37.63 -15.27 55.29
CA GLN A 472 -38.05 -15.21 56.70
C GLN A 472 -39.39 -14.45 56.85
N CYS A 473 -39.71 -13.57 55.90
CA CYS A 473 -40.95 -12.81 55.87
C CYS A 473 -42.01 -13.44 54.94
N ASN A 474 -41.58 -13.93 53.77
CA ASN A 474 -42.43 -14.61 52.83
C ASN A 474 -41.68 -15.83 52.27
N ALA A 475 -42.13 -17.03 52.65
CA ALA A 475 -41.45 -18.30 52.32
C ALA A 475 -41.42 -18.59 50.82
N ASP A 476 -42.38 -18.06 50.04
CA ASP A 476 -42.59 -18.32 48.62
C ASP A 476 -42.06 -17.20 47.71
N ILE A 477 -41.37 -16.19 48.28
CA ILE A 477 -40.77 -15.10 47.52
C ILE A 477 -39.68 -15.61 46.57
N CYS A 478 -39.68 -15.19 45.34
CA CYS A 478 -38.71 -15.57 44.31
C CYS A 478 -37.66 -14.45 44.08
N MET A 479 -36.55 -14.83 43.50
CA MET A 479 -35.50 -13.90 43.05
C MET A 479 -35.09 -14.17 41.61
N CYS A 480 -35.19 -13.15 40.79
CA CYS A 480 -34.76 -13.17 39.38
C CYS A 480 -33.33 -12.64 39.27
N VAL A 481 -32.47 -13.30 38.50
CA VAL A 481 -31.07 -12.94 38.30
C VAL A 481 -30.71 -13.00 36.82
N ASN A 482 -30.24 -11.89 36.29
CA ASN A 482 -29.78 -11.78 34.93
C ASN A 482 -28.48 -12.54 34.71
N ILE A 483 -28.41 -13.38 33.67
CA ILE A 483 -27.28 -14.22 33.32
C ILE A 483 -26.82 -13.89 31.89
N SER A 484 -25.54 -13.46 31.77
CA SER A 484 -24.93 -13.26 30.45
C SER A 484 -24.73 -14.59 29.72
N LEU A 485 -24.86 -14.59 28.42
CA LEU A 485 -24.57 -15.77 27.59
C LEU A 485 -23.16 -16.34 27.81
N ILE A 486 -22.15 -15.46 27.99
CA ILE A 486 -20.77 -15.89 28.26
C ILE A 486 -20.70 -16.67 29.56
N GLN A 487 -21.39 -16.19 30.59
CA GLN A 487 -21.51 -16.87 31.87
C GLN A 487 -22.30 -18.17 31.72
N PHE A 488 -23.41 -18.16 30.98
CA PHE A 488 -24.22 -19.36 30.74
C PHE A 488 -23.44 -20.48 30.05
N TYR A 489 -22.51 -20.13 29.11
CA TYR A 489 -21.65 -21.11 28.44
C TYR A 489 -20.43 -21.54 29.24
N ASP A 490 -20.12 -20.91 30.37
CA ASP A 490 -19.04 -21.36 31.23
C ASP A 490 -19.27 -22.81 31.69
N LYS A 491 -18.20 -23.61 31.70
CA LYS A 491 -18.26 -25.03 32.05
C LYS A 491 -18.62 -25.27 33.52
N GLY A 492 -18.26 -24.32 34.38
CA GLY A 492 -18.51 -24.38 35.82
C GLY A 492 -19.88 -23.87 36.26
N PHE A 493 -20.61 -23.21 35.36
CA PHE A 493 -21.79 -22.42 35.71
C PHE A 493 -22.88 -23.23 36.51
N VAL A 494 -23.30 -24.38 36.00
CA VAL A 494 -24.33 -25.24 36.65
C VAL A 494 -23.87 -25.65 38.06
N ASN A 495 -22.59 -26.01 38.22
CA ASN A 495 -22.03 -26.39 39.53
C ASN A 495 -22.03 -25.22 40.51
N HIS A 496 -21.76 -23.98 40.00
CA HIS A 496 -21.82 -22.78 40.83
C HIS A 496 -23.27 -22.51 41.30
N VAL A 497 -24.25 -22.56 40.40
CA VAL A 497 -25.64 -22.40 40.76
C VAL A 497 -26.05 -23.43 41.83
N LYS A 498 -25.71 -24.70 41.63
CA LYS A 498 -25.99 -25.79 42.59
C LYS A 498 -25.37 -25.51 43.93
N ARG A 499 -24.08 -25.14 43.97
CA ARG A 499 -23.36 -24.81 45.22
C ARG A 499 -24.01 -23.65 45.95
N VAL A 500 -24.43 -22.57 45.25
CA VAL A 500 -25.00 -21.38 45.87
C VAL A 500 -26.36 -21.67 46.45
N ILE A 501 -27.26 -22.40 45.77
CA ILE A 501 -28.59 -22.77 46.31
C ILE A 501 -28.47 -23.71 47.51
N GLU A 502 -27.51 -24.66 47.52
CA GLU A 502 -27.22 -25.52 48.67
C GLU A 502 -26.65 -24.70 49.85
N GLN A 503 -25.68 -23.80 49.64
CA GLN A 503 -25.04 -22.98 50.65
C GLN A 503 -26.05 -22.10 51.40
N TYR A 504 -27.00 -21.53 50.72
CA TYR A 504 -28.01 -20.65 51.32
C TYR A 504 -29.33 -21.34 51.61
N ALA A 505 -29.42 -22.66 51.44
CA ALA A 505 -30.60 -23.48 51.60
C ALA A 505 -31.85 -22.94 50.87
N ILE A 506 -31.64 -22.53 49.60
CA ILE A 506 -32.72 -22.01 48.75
C ILE A 506 -33.36 -23.17 47.99
N PRO A 507 -34.71 -23.34 48.09
CA PRO A 507 -35.42 -24.21 47.16
C PRO A 507 -35.25 -23.71 45.74
N GLY A 508 -34.76 -24.59 44.81
CA GLY A 508 -34.40 -24.18 43.46
C GLY A 508 -35.47 -23.39 42.71
N HIS A 509 -36.76 -23.74 42.93
CA HIS A 509 -37.89 -23.09 42.24
C HIS A 509 -38.09 -21.61 42.61
N LEU A 510 -37.43 -21.14 43.68
CA LEU A 510 -37.45 -19.72 44.09
C LEU A 510 -36.34 -18.88 43.44
N LEU A 511 -35.39 -19.51 42.72
CA LEU A 511 -34.38 -18.83 41.92
C LEU A 511 -34.74 -18.90 40.46
N HIS A 512 -34.97 -17.75 39.85
CA HIS A 512 -35.24 -17.62 38.41
C HIS A 512 -33.99 -17.03 37.74
N LEU A 513 -33.46 -17.71 36.72
CA LEU A 513 -32.34 -17.24 35.91
C LEU A 513 -32.89 -16.63 34.61
N GLU A 514 -32.52 -15.38 34.38
CA GLU A 514 -32.98 -14.63 33.20
C GLU A 514 -31.87 -14.60 32.17
N VAL A 515 -32.18 -15.03 30.93
CA VAL A 515 -31.28 -15.00 29.79
C VAL A 515 -31.96 -14.27 28.64
N THR A 516 -31.19 -13.49 27.88
CA THR A 516 -31.70 -12.73 26.74
C THR A 516 -32.09 -13.64 25.59
N GLU A 517 -32.99 -13.18 24.71
CA GLU A 517 -33.44 -13.85 23.49
C GLU A 517 -32.28 -14.34 22.58
N SER A 518 -31.11 -13.69 22.67
CA SER A 518 -29.93 -14.07 21.88
C SER A 518 -29.42 -15.49 22.14
N ILE A 519 -29.83 -16.16 23.22
CA ILE A 519 -29.54 -17.57 23.51
C ILE A 519 -29.96 -18.48 22.34
N PHE A 520 -31.01 -18.11 21.62
CA PHE A 520 -31.57 -18.91 20.51
C PHE A 520 -30.70 -18.97 19.26
N ARG A 521 -29.66 -18.15 19.16
CA ARG A 521 -28.72 -18.14 18.03
C ARG A 521 -27.57 -19.15 18.14
N SER A 522 -27.46 -19.82 19.25
CA SER A 522 -26.37 -20.69 19.60
C SER A 522 -26.69 -22.18 19.41
N ASP A 523 -25.73 -23.07 19.68
CA ASP A 523 -25.92 -24.52 19.54
C ASP A 523 -27.05 -25.03 20.46
N GLN A 524 -28.15 -25.38 19.83
CA GLN A 524 -29.40 -25.82 20.52
C GLN A 524 -29.17 -27.03 21.42
N MET A 525 -28.28 -27.96 21.04
CA MET A 525 -28.05 -29.18 21.81
C MET A 525 -27.35 -28.87 23.13
N GLN A 526 -26.33 -28.01 23.13
CA GLN A 526 -25.63 -27.61 24.35
C GLN A 526 -26.53 -26.79 25.28
N ILE A 527 -27.36 -25.92 24.72
CA ILE A 527 -28.32 -25.13 25.49
C ILE A 527 -29.32 -26.04 26.22
N ASN A 528 -30.00 -26.92 25.50
CA ASN A 528 -31.00 -27.84 26.06
C ASN A 528 -30.39 -28.73 27.15
N GLN A 529 -29.16 -29.18 26.99
CA GLN A 529 -28.45 -29.94 28.02
C GLN A 529 -28.25 -29.14 29.31
N LYS A 530 -27.77 -27.88 29.22
CA LYS A 530 -27.57 -27.00 30.38
C LYS A 530 -28.90 -26.60 31.05
N VAL A 531 -29.92 -26.24 30.27
CA VAL A 531 -31.27 -25.96 30.78
C VAL A 531 -31.77 -27.15 31.57
N SER A 532 -31.68 -28.38 31.05
CA SER A 532 -32.11 -29.59 31.75
C SER A 532 -31.33 -29.79 33.05
N GLN A 533 -30.02 -29.53 33.07
CA GLN A 533 -29.24 -29.63 34.32
C GLN A 533 -29.64 -28.60 35.37
N LEU A 534 -29.95 -27.34 34.98
CA LEU A 534 -30.45 -26.31 35.89
C LEU A 534 -31.83 -26.67 36.43
N GLN A 535 -32.71 -27.18 35.58
CA GLN A 535 -34.06 -27.63 36.01
C GLN A 535 -33.99 -28.83 36.94
N GLN A 536 -33.01 -29.73 36.80
CA GLN A 536 -32.77 -30.81 37.77
C GLN A 536 -32.42 -30.27 39.18
N CYS A 537 -31.80 -29.06 39.26
CA CYS A 537 -31.61 -28.35 40.50
C CYS A 537 -32.89 -27.64 40.99
N GLY A 538 -33.97 -27.72 40.25
CA GLY A 538 -35.23 -27.05 40.54
C GLY A 538 -35.31 -25.59 40.07
N VAL A 539 -34.23 -25.02 39.55
CA VAL A 539 -34.15 -23.61 39.14
C VAL A 539 -35.07 -23.33 37.94
N LYS A 540 -35.71 -22.16 37.93
CA LYS A 540 -36.58 -21.70 36.87
C LYS A 540 -35.80 -20.86 35.85
N LEU A 541 -36.19 -20.98 34.54
CA LEU A 541 -35.57 -20.22 33.45
C LEU A 541 -36.58 -19.21 32.88
N SER A 542 -36.12 -17.96 32.76
CA SER A 542 -36.85 -16.86 32.13
C SER A 542 -36.11 -16.35 30.89
N ILE A 543 -36.87 -16.09 29.82
CA ILE A 543 -36.35 -15.36 28.67
C ILE A 543 -36.65 -13.88 28.81
N ASP A 544 -35.60 -13.08 28.75
CA ASP A 544 -35.64 -11.62 28.87
C ASP A 544 -35.61 -10.90 27.51
N ASP A 545 -36.12 -9.64 27.46
CA ASP A 545 -36.16 -8.77 26.27
C ASP A 545 -36.91 -9.40 25.08
N PHE A 546 -37.91 -10.22 25.32
CA PHE A 546 -38.60 -10.99 24.29
C PHE A 546 -39.33 -10.09 23.27
N GLY A 547 -39.10 -10.37 21.97
CA GLY A 547 -39.71 -9.68 20.82
C GLY A 547 -38.81 -8.62 20.18
N THR A 548 -37.65 -8.34 20.74
CA THR A 548 -36.66 -7.38 20.16
C THR A 548 -35.71 -8.02 19.16
N GLY A 549 -35.66 -9.37 19.09
CA GLY A 549 -34.79 -10.16 18.24
C GLY A 549 -35.51 -11.02 17.20
N TYR A 550 -34.80 -11.96 16.60
CA TYR A 550 -35.30 -12.93 15.61
C TYR A 550 -35.54 -14.29 16.28
N SER A 551 -36.57 -14.43 17.10
CA SER A 551 -36.93 -15.74 17.67
C SER A 551 -37.65 -16.62 16.66
N SER A 552 -37.14 -17.82 16.43
CA SER A 552 -37.92 -18.87 15.79
C SER A 552 -38.84 -19.52 16.81
N LEU A 553 -40.15 -19.46 16.60
CA LEU A 553 -41.16 -20.12 17.43
C LEU A 553 -40.86 -21.61 17.68
N SER A 554 -40.23 -22.28 16.73
CA SER A 554 -39.77 -23.67 16.83
C SER A 554 -38.73 -23.88 17.93
N VAL A 555 -37.89 -22.88 18.22
CA VAL A 555 -36.88 -22.98 19.28
C VAL A 555 -37.52 -22.85 20.65
N ILE A 556 -38.44 -21.92 20.83
CA ILE A 556 -39.21 -21.74 22.08
C ILE A 556 -40.01 -23.01 22.41
N GLN A 557 -40.59 -23.63 21.40
CA GLN A 557 -41.37 -24.88 21.56
C GLN A 557 -40.51 -26.05 22.06
N ASN A 558 -39.23 -26.08 21.67
CA ASN A 558 -38.32 -27.15 22.03
C ASN A 558 -37.52 -26.89 23.32
N MET A 559 -37.56 -25.67 23.85
CA MET A 559 -36.97 -25.30 25.14
C MET A 559 -38.01 -25.32 26.22
N ASN A 560 -37.73 -26.03 27.31
CA ASN A 560 -38.60 -26.06 28.47
C ASN A 560 -38.41 -24.79 29.31
N ILE A 561 -39.08 -23.67 28.91
CA ILE A 561 -38.95 -22.35 29.51
C ILE A 561 -40.09 -22.16 30.49
N ASP A 562 -39.82 -21.56 31.67
CA ASP A 562 -40.81 -21.32 32.71
C ASP A 562 -41.49 -19.95 32.56
N TYR A 563 -40.72 -18.91 32.17
CA TYR A 563 -41.16 -17.52 32.08
C TYR A 563 -40.68 -16.84 30.81
N ILE A 564 -41.50 -15.90 30.29
CA ILE A 564 -41.08 -14.94 29.24
C ILE A 564 -41.44 -13.54 29.72
N LYS A 565 -40.44 -12.63 29.67
CA LYS A 565 -40.57 -11.21 29.98
C LYS A 565 -40.77 -10.44 28.68
N ILE A 566 -41.88 -9.71 28.57
CA ILE A 566 -42.20 -8.86 27.43
C ILE A 566 -41.46 -7.54 27.61
N ASP A 567 -40.59 -7.18 26.66
CA ASP A 567 -39.79 -5.97 26.69
C ASP A 567 -40.63 -4.69 26.83
N ARG A 568 -40.12 -3.75 27.60
CA ARG A 568 -40.77 -2.45 27.87
C ARG A 568 -41.19 -1.67 26.63
N SER A 569 -40.48 -1.81 25.50
CA SER A 569 -40.82 -1.08 24.26
C SER A 569 -42.22 -1.41 23.74
N PHE A 570 -42.67 -2.63 23.94
CA PHE A 570 -44.04 -3.02 23.59
C PHE A 570 -45.06 -2.49 24.57
N ILE A 571 -44.70 -2.39 25.86
CA ILE A 571 -45.58 -1.87 26.89
C ILE A 571 -45.74 -0.34 26.79
N GLN A 572 -44.68 0.37 26.47
CA GLN A 572 -44.72 1.81 26.22
C GLN A 572 -45.64 2.16 25.03
N HIS A 573 -45.73 1.30 24.03
CA HIS A 573 -46.58 1.48 22.85
C HIS A 573 -47.84 0.58 22.86
N ILE A 574 -48.29 0.14 24.04
CA ILE A 574 -49.38 -0.84 24.17
C ILE A 574 -50.72 -0.36 23.59
N GLU A 575 -50.97 0.95 23.61
CA GLU A 575 -52.18 1.54 23.02
C GLU A 575 -52.18 1.54 21.48
N GLN A 576 -51.07 1.21 20.85
CA GLN A 576 -50.90 1.20 19.39
C GLN A 576 -50.60 -0.23 18.90
N LYS A 577 -49.35 -0.48 18.54
CA LYS A 577 -48.90 -1.78 18.00
C LYS A 577 -48.55 -2.81 19.09
N GLY A 578 -48.24 -2.36 20.31
CA GLY A 578 -47.80 -3.23 21.41
C GLY A 578 -48.87 -4.23 21.83
N LEU A 579 -50.15 -3.86 21.84
CA LEU A 579 -51.25 -4.72 22.25
C LEU A 579 -51.32 -6.05 21.48
N SER A 580 -51.16 -6.00 20.16
CA SER A 580 -51.17 -7.21 19.32
C SER A 580 -50.06 -8.19 19.66
N ILE A 581 -48.88 -7.66 20.04
CA ILE A 581 -47.69 -8.48 20.44
C ILE A 581 -47.97 -9.12 21.80
N VAL A 582 -48.46 -8.34 22.79
CA VAL A 582 -48.83 -8.84 24.11
C VAL A 582 -49.87 -9.97 24.00
N GLN A 583 -50.89 -9.79 23.18
CA GLN A 583 -51.93 -10.82 22.95
C GLN A 583 -51.36 -12.08 22.28
N ALA A 584 -50.42 -11.90 21.31
CA ALA A 584 -49.76 -13.03 20.65
C ALA A 584 -48.92 -13.85 21.66
N VAL A 585 -48.15 -13.17 22.51
CA VAL A 585 -47.34 -13.84 23.56
C VAL A 585 -48.24 -14.56 24.57
N MET A 586 -49.34 -13.95 24.99
CA MET A 586 -50.32 -14.60 25.87
C MET A 586 -50.99 -15.83 25.25
N ASN A 587 -51.29 -15.81 23.96
CA ASN A 587 -51.82 -16.99 23.27
C ASN A 587 -50.76 -18.10 23.16
N MET A 588 -49.48 -17.75 22.92
CA MET A 588 -48.36 -18.70 22.94
C MET A 588 -48.18 -19.30 24.34
N SER A 589 -48.27 -18.50 25.41
CA SER A 589 -48.07 -18.97 26.78
C SER A 589 -49.06 -20.07 27.16
N LYS A 590 -50.33 -19.91 26.74
CA LYS A 590 -51.37 -20.93 26.96
C LYS A 590 -51.08 -22.23 26.21
N SER A 591 -50.53 -22.15 25.00
CA SER A 591 -50.22 -23.31 24.15
C SER A 591 -48.95 -24.03 24.57
N LEU A 592 -47.93 -23.31 25.08
CA LEU A 592 -46.61 -23.83 25.42
C LEU A 592 -46.34 -23.90 26.92
N ASN A 593 -47.36 -23.54 27.75
CA ASN A 593 -47.34 -23.66 29.21
C ASN A 593 -46.19 -22.90 29.92
N PHE A 594 -45.95 -21.64 29.54
CA PHE A 594 -45.05 -20.73 30.24
C PHE A 594 -45.83 -19.55 30.81
N MET A 595 -45.28 -18.90 31.83
CA MET A 595 -45.84 -17.69 32.45
C MET A 595 -45.28 -16.43 31.78
N VAL A 596 -46.04 -15.33 31.79
CA VAL A 596 -45.68 -14.07 31.16
C VAL A 596 -45.51 -12.98 32.22
N ILE A 597 -44.44 -12.21 32.10
CA ILE A 597 -44.15 -11.01 32.89
C ILE A 597 -44.12 -9.81 31.92
N ALA A 598 -44.88 -8.76 32.21
CA ALA A 598 -44.80 -7.50 31.44
C ALA A 598 -43.86 -6.51 32.12
N GLU A 599 -42.90 -6.02 31.37
CA GLU A 599 -41.90 -5.08 31.86
C GLU A 599 -42.20 -3.63 31.51
N GLY A 600 -41.66 -2.69 32.32
CA GLY A 600 -41.73 -1.26 32.04
C GLY A 600 -43.14 -0.69 32.14
N VAL A 601 -43.94 -1.19 33.07
CA VAL A 601 -45.25 -0.62 33.38
C VAL A 601 -45.04 0.70 34.13
N GLU A 602 -45.45 1.82 33.54
CA GLU A 602 -45.24 3.17 34.09
C GLU A 602 -46.54 3.89 34.46
N THR A 603 -47.67 3.45 33.89
CA THR A 603 -48.95 4.12 34.09
C THR A 603 -50.07 3.17 34.49
N TYR A 604 -51.07 3.70 35.21
CA TYR A 604 -52.28 2.98 35.56
C TYR A 604 -53.04 2.40 34.35
N LYS A 605 -53.06 3.14 33.24
CA LYS A 605 -53.70 2.72 32.00
C LYS A 605 -53.01 1.49 31.37
N GLN A 606 -51.68 1.46 31.37
CA GLN A 606 -50.92 0.29 30.93
C GLN A 606 -51.28 -0.93 31.77
N ARG A 607 -51.28 -0.80 33.10
CA ARG A 607 -51.67 -1.84 34.03
C ARG A 607 -53.07 -2.39 33.70
N GLN A 608 -54.10 -1.54 33.55
CA GLN A 608 -55.45 -1.96 33.21
C GLN A 608 -55.53 -2.77 31.89
N ILE A 609 -54.82 -2.33 30.86
CA ILE A 609 -54.80 -3.02 29.58
C ILE A 609 -54.17 -4.41 29.73
N LEU A 610 -53.05 -4.51 30.46
CA LEU A 610 -52.35 -5.78 30.72
C LEU A 610 -53.19 -6.76 31.54
N GLU A 611 -53.93 -6.27 32.54
CA GLU A 611 -54.89 -7.07 33.32
C GLU A 611 -56.03 -7.60 32.43
N GLN A 612 -56.56 -6.77 31.50
CA GLN A 612 -57.58 -7.20 30.51
C GLN A 612 -56.99 -8.25 29.54
N CYS A 613 -55.73 -8.21 29.21
CA CYS A 613 -55.06 -9.23 28.41
C CYS A 613 -54.77 -10.52 29.20
N GLY A 614 -55.00 -10.52 30.52
CA GLY A 614 -54.76 -11.67 31.38
C GLY A 614 -53.29 -11.90 31.75
N ILE A 615 -52.45 -10.86 31.71
CA ILE A 615 -51.04 -10.93 32.11
C ILE A 615 -50.98 -11.23 33.62
N PRO A 616 -50.28 -12.30 34.04
CA PRO A 616 -50.28 -12.72 35.44
C PRO A 616 -49.27 -11.91 36.30
N TYR A 617 -48.19 -11.43 35.70
CA TYR A 617 -47.11 -10.72 36.44
C TYR A 617 -46.70 -9.45 35.72
N MET A 618 -46.38 -8.41 36.49
CA MET A 618 -46.04 -7.08 36.01
C MET A 618 -44.86 -6.49 36.78
N GLN A 619 -44.01 -5.73 36.10
CA GLN A 619 -42.90 -5.00 36.68
C GLN A 619 -42.80 -3.62 36.04
N GLY A 620 -42.44 -2.60 36.82
CA GLY A 620 -42.20 -1.26 36.29
C GLY A 620 -42.27 -0.16 37.33
N TYR A 621 -41.97 1.06 36.90
CA TYR A 621 -41.90 2.22 37.80
C TYR A 621 -43.26 2.64 38.34
N TYR A 622 -44.33 2.15 37.78
CA TYR A 622 -45.66 2.31 38.35
C TYR A 622 -45.77 1.65 39.74
N PHE A 623 -45.12 0.50 39.93
CA PHE A 623 -45.11 -0.21 41.22
C PHE A 623 -43.99 0.27 42.11
N SER A 624 -42.77 0.21 41.62
CA SER A 624 -41.57 0.76 42.30
C SER A 624 -40.36 0.87 41.33
N ARG A 625 -39.48 1.80 41.64
CA ARG A 625 -38.11 1.82 41.09
C ARG A 625 -37.24 0.75 41.77
N PRO A 626 -36.12 0.32 41.17
CA PRO A 626 -35.14 -0.51 41.84
C PRO A 626 -34.68 0.15 43.16
N MET A 627 -34.68 -0.58 44.26
CA MET A 627 -34.43 -0.09 45.62
C MET A 627 -33.32 -0.88 46.31
N GLU A 628 -32.77 -0.34 47.39
CA GLU A 628 -31.78 -1.02 48.22
C GLU A 628 -32.39 -2.19 49.01
N GLN A 629 -31.58 -3.15 49.46
CA GLN A 629 -32.04 -4.35 50.18
C GLN A 629 -32.92 -4.01 51.38
N SER A 630 -32.56 -2.96 52.13
CA SER A 630 -33.36 -2.54 53.33
C SER A 630 -34.74 -2.01 52.97
N GLU A 631 -34.83 -1.28 51.86
CA GLU A 631 -36.10 -0.76 51.33
C GLU A 631 -36.95 -1.89 50.76
N ALA A 632 -36.35 -2.83 50.03
CA ALA A 632 -37.02 -4.01 49.50
C ALA A 632 -37.58 -4.90 50.63
N TRP A 633 -36.85 -5.02 51.73
CA TRP A 633 -37.30 -5.70 52.95
C TRP A 633 -38.52 -5.02 53.55
N ASN A 634 -38.45 -3.71 53.75
CA ASN A 634 -39.56 -2.94 54.30
C ASN A 634 -40.81 -3.00 53.38
N TYR A 635 -40.58 -2.97 52.07
CA TYR A 635 -41.61 -3.04 51.07
C TYR A 635 -42.32 -4.40 51.04
N LEU A 636 -41.59 -5.49 51.28
CA LEU A 636 -42.15 -6.84 51.42
C LEU A 636 -42.92 -7.03 52.72
N THR A 637 -42.52 -6.36 53.84
CA THR A 637 -43.15 -6.50 55.15
C THR A 637 -44.25 -5.51 55.41
N ALA A 638 -44.33 -4.42 54.65
CA ALA A 638 -45.49 -3.51 54.75
C ALA A 638 -46.75 -4.23 54.22
N GLU A 639 -47.73 -4.41 55.09
CA GLU A 639 -49.07 -4.75 54.62
C GLU A 639 -49.50 -3.73 53.57
N PHE A 640 -49.81 -4.18 52.34
CA PHE A 640 -50.19 -3.32 51.22
C PHE A 640 -51.52 -2.58 51.55
N SER A 641 -51.44 -1.51 52.32
CA SER A 641 -52.46 -0.49 52.39
C SER A 641 -52.09 0.64 51.45
N GLU A 642 -52.74 0.66 50.26
CA GLU A 642 -52.79 1.73 49.27
C GLU A 642 -51.56 1.94 48.43
N ILE A 643 -51.59 1.43 47.15
CA ILE A 643 -50.79 1.94 46.05
C ILE A 643 -51.21 3.40 45.82
N PRO A 644 -50.29 4.39 45.84
CA PRO A 644 -50.65 5.80 45.58
C PRO A 644 -51.36 5.92 44.21
N SER A 645 -52.51 6.54 44.19
CA SER A 645 -53.35 6.82 43.01
C SER A 645 -52.72 7.81 42.06
#